data_73c640a75dcb51f4bc2423d0e73e34e2
#
_entry.id   73c640a75dcb51f4bc2423d0e73e34e2
#
_cell.length_a   1.000
_cell.length_b   1.000
_cell.length_c   1.000
_cell.angle_alpha   90.00
_cell.angle_beta   90.00
_cell.angle_gamma   90.00
#
_symmetry.space_group_name_H-M   'P 1'
#
loop_
_entity.id
_entity.type
_entity.pdbx_description
1 polymer ?
#
loop_
_entity_poly.entity_id
_entity_poly.type
_entity_poly.pdbx_seq_one_letter_code
_entity_poly.pdbx_strand_id
1 'polypeptide(L)'
;MMKRIVALCLAICLVACILPGCKNAGKTQGAASQNIDKIDMSAMNNTTALLAGTDALGREVNLVTGDDSAKEVGIFYFLWHYMGGESLYDVSQVLANDPNAAQDSISWLKAGGGLVGTVHWWGESLFGHYFANDEWVIERDVMMLTDAGIDFLVMDYSNLTAFDEQLLILLKALDKYYQQGFEVPKITAITKNESGTQIMGLYENIYLAHPEYGHLWYRMDSKPMIIGNPTSLDLSEDCLEYFTIMYAQWPRETYHTNGFPWMDFGWWTEDGSPAVFGTEDGRTIMSVSVAQHSGTLALSSSAFYGDTTNHTRNWHDGANDTAEDAYLYGYNFAEQFECAIEKNPDIIFITGWNEWIAGRQTSWNGIHGEITDPVILVDCADINNSRDIQPMKGGYGDNYYMQMVEYIRQYKGSSVTNVALNTAVKVEPITIDIQASTEQWNSVGGYYLDYIYDTEDRRAVGYGGILYTDETGRNDIYKMKVANDSQNLYAYVQTMGTIQGTKDGHCLSMFISTGIEGNATWCGYDYVIGRTQMGIIEKRTANGWEKVGTAAYSIVNNELQFAVPLSTLGLSSAEVSIQFKFADNYQGEDDIYSFYLNGDAAPYGRLNYVYKSSGIHNVPEFEANKTPAEPDGVVGWVKGQ
;
A
#
# COMPACT_ATOMS: atom_id res chain seq x y z
N MET A 1 -32.78 -58.76 -6.49
CA MET A 1 -31.83 -59.74 -7.06
C MET A 1 -30.55 -59.01 -7.34
N MET A 2 -29.68 -59.09 -6.40
CA MET A 2 -28.42 -59.87 -6.42
C MET A 2 -27.42 -59.31 -7.43
N LYS A 3 -26.40 -58.60 -6.89
CA LYS A 3 -25.00 -59.06 -6.66
C LYS A 3 -24.22 -59.27 -7.95
N ARG A 4 -23.04 -58.71 -8.17
CA ARG A 4 -21.73 -58.71 -7.51
C ARG A 4 -20.76 -57.86 -8.36
N ILE A 5 -19.99 -56.95 -7.80
CA ILE A 5 -18.58 -57.05 -7.37
C ILE A 5 -17.68 -57.80 -8.39
N VAL A 6 -16.68 -57.08 -8.91
CA VAL A 6 -15.31 -57.58 -9.00
C VAL A 6 -14.35 -56.36 -8.95
N ALA A 7 -13.56 -56.32 -7.92
CA ALA A 7 -12.30 -55.58 -7.83
C ALA A 7 -11.23 -56.40 -8.58
N LEU A 8 -10.31 -55.74 -9.25
CA LEU A 8 -9.05 -56.38 -9.63
C LEU A 8 -7.87 -55.45 -9.32
N CYS A 9 -7.08 -55.97 -8.41
CA CYS A 9 -5.82 -55.42 -7.95
C CYS A 9 -4.67 -55.59 -8.94
N LEU A 10 -3.76 -54.60 -8.88
CA LEU A 10 -2.30 -54.72 -8.95
C LEU A 10 -1.62 -55.70 -9.90
N ALA A 11 -0.76 -55.16 -10.75
CA ALA A 11 0.55 -55.76 -10.96
C ALA A 11 1.59 -54.65 -11.21
N ILE A 12 2.51 -54.53 -10.30
CA ILE A 12 3.76 -53.83 -10.36
C ILE A 12 4.65 -54.51 -11.42
N CYS A 13 5.15 -53.76 -12.37
CA CYS A 13 6.37 -54.13 -13.10
C CYS A 13 7.37 -53.02 -13.00
N LEU A 14 8.32 -53.19 -12.12
CA LEU A 14 9.61 -52.51 -12.16
C LEU A 14 10.38 -52.97 -13.42
N VAL A 15 10.60 -52.07 -14.34
CA VAL A 15 11.67 -52.24 -15.33
C VAL A 15 12.63 -51.10 -15.12
N ALA A 16 13.79 -51.43 -14.54
CA ALA A 16 14.92 -50.58 -14.46
C ALA A 16 15.54 -50.47 -15.84
N CYS A 17 15.36 -49.34 -16.52
CA CYS A 17 16.19 -48.94 -17.65
C CYS A 17 17.26 -48.00 -17.18
N ILE A 18 18.46 -48.52 -17.09
CA ILE A 18 19.68 -47.74 -16.95
C ILE A 18 19.93 -47.04 -18.29
N LEU A 19 19.84 -45.73 -18.34
CA LEU A 19 20.39 -44.90 -19.42
C LEU A 19 21.38 -43.88 -18.83
N PRO A 20 22.44 -43.57 -19.53
CA PRO A 20 23.60 -42.87 -18.97
C PRO A 20 23.38 -41.38 -18.84
N GLY A 21 23.92 -40.86 -17.76
CA GLY A 21 24.09 -39.51 -17.32
C GLY A 21 23.85 -38.38 -18.32
N CYS A 22 22.74 -37.64 -18.13
CA CYS A 22 22.72 -36.20 -18.38
C CYS A 22 23.23 -35.52 -17.12
N LYS A 23 24.38 -34.90 -17.25
CA LYS A 23 24.93 -34.02 -16.21
C LYS A 23 23.90 -32.94 -15.92
N ASN A 24 23.43 -32.90 -14.67
CA ASN A 24 22.77 -31.75 -14.11
C ASN A 24 23.67 -30.54 -14.40
N ALA A 25 23.18 -29.66 -15.25
CA ALA A 25 23.64 -28.29 -15.22
C ALA A 25 23.23 -27.78 -13.84
N GLY A 26 24.22 -27.64 -12.99
CA GLY A 26 24.02 -27.04 -11.68
C GLY A 26 23.35 -25.69 -11.90
N LYS A 27 22.19 -25.50 -11.27
CA LYS A 27 21.76 -24.17 -10.96
C LYS A 27 22.92 -23.57 -10.16
N THR A 28 23.62 -22.65 -10.76
CA THR A 28 24.46 -21.70 -10.05
C THR A 28 23.46 -20.97 -9.14
N GLN A 29 23.36 -21.44 -7.90
CA GLN A 29 22.90 -20.58 -6.83
C GLN A 29 23.88 -19.41 -6.82
N GLY A 30 23.40 -18.31 -7.36
CA GLY A 30 24.19 -17.12 -7.56
C GLY A 30 24.61 -16.53 -6.24
N ALA A 31 25.63 -15.76 -6.31
CA ALA A 31 26.31 -15.03 -5.26
C ALA A 31 25.40 -14.12 -4.38
N ALA A 32 24.09 -14.15 -4.54
CA ALA A 32 23.14 -13.35 -3.78
C ALA A 32 23.17 -13.65 -2.26
N SER A 33 23.41 -14.92 -1.85
CA SER A 33 23.40 -15.27 -0.42
C SER A 33 24.63 -14.76 0.36
N GLN A 34 25.68 -14.30 -0.33
CA GLN A 34 26.90 -13.86 0.34
C GLN A 34 26.92 -12.38 0.72
N ASN A 35 26.00 -11.57 0.19
CA ASN A 35 25.99 -10.14 0.47
C ASN A 35 25.02 -9.76 1.60
N ILE A 36 24.00 -10.57 1.88
CA ILE A 36 23.01 -10.28 2.94
C ILE A 36 23.68 -10.18 4.32
N ASP A 37 24.65 -11.04 4.62
CA ASP A 37 25.40 -11.03 5.88
C ASP A 37 26.28 -9.78 6.09
N LYS A 38 26.33 -8.87 5.10
CA LYS A 38 27.12 -7.64 5.15
C LYS A 38 26.29 -6.38 5.09
N ILE A 39 24.97 -6.49 4.91
CA ILE A 39 24.09 -5.34 4.94
C ILE A 39 23.95 -4.90 6.39
N ASP A 40 24.40 -3.69 6.68
CA ASP A 40 24.15 -3.07 7.97
C ASP A 40 22.68 -2.63 8.04
N MET A 41 21.82 -3.53 8.45
CA MET A 41 20.39 -3.28 8.57
C MET A 41 20.07 -2.24 9.65
N SER A 42 21.01 -1.95 10.57
CA SER A 42 20.83 -0.92 11.60
C SER A 42 20.83 0.50 11.03
N ALA A 43 21.31 0.68 9.80
CA ALA A 43 21.33 1.95 9.11
C ALA A 43 20.12 2.19 8.20
N MET A 44 19.17 1.25 8.14
CA MET A 44 17.93 1.42 7.38
C MET A 44 16.97 2.31 8.18
N ASN A 45 17.01 3.58 7.92
CA ASN A 45 16.06 4.53 8.49
C ASN A 45 14.77 4.51 7.67
N ASN A 46 13.65 4.66 8.36
CA ASN A 46 12.39 4.93 7.69
C ASN A 46 12.52 6.21 6.83
N THR A 47 12.50 6.02 5.52
CA THR A 47 12.67 7.12 4.56
C THR A 47 11.33 7.72 4.11
N THR A 48 10.22 7.27 4.68
CA THR A 48 8.87 7.67 4.29
C THR A 48 8.69 9.18 4.23
N ALA A 49 9.19 9.89 5.24
CA ALA A 49 9.12 11.35 5.31
C ALA A 49 9.96 12.06 4.22
N LEU A 50 10.83 11.33 3.55
CA LEU A 50 11.73 11.84 2.51
C LEU A 50 11.20 11.66 1.09
N LEU A 51 10.02 11.07 0.95
CA LEU A 51 9.39 10.83 -0.34
C LEU A 51 8.51 12.01 -0.72
N ALA A 52 8.63 12.48 -1.94
CA ALA A 52 7.78 13.50 -2.53
C ALA A 52 7.09 12.94 -3.77
N GLY A 53 6.10 13.63 -4.30
CA GLY A 53 5.47 13.21 -5.53
C GLY A 53 4.40 14.17 -5.99
N THR A 54 3.80 13.87 -7.13
CA THR A 54 2.68 14.61 -7.69
C THR A 54 1.69 13.61 -8.26
N ASP A 55 0.42 13.72 -7.90
CA ASP A 55 -0.61 12.85 -8.42
C ASP A 55 -1.03 13.21 -9.86
N ALA A 56 -1.99 12.47 -10.40
CA ALA A 56 -2.49 12.71 -11.76
C ALA A 56 -3.27 14.02 -11.90
N LEU A 57 -3.73 14.61 -10.80
CA LEU A 57 -4.42 15.90 -10.75
C LEU A 57 -3.47 17.09 -10.54
N GLY A 58 -2.17 16.83 -10.39
CA GLY A 58 -1.17 17.85 -10.12
C GLY A 58 -1.08 18.27 -8.65
N ARG A 59 -1.69 17.50 -7.73
CA ARG A 59 -1.56 17.74 -6.29
C ARG A 59 -0.22 17.19 -5.80
N GLU A 60 0.47 17.98 -5.01
CA GLU A 60 1.80 17.63 -4.52
C GLU A 60 1.72 16.87 -3.20
N VAL A 61 2.54 15.85 -3.09
CA VAL A 61 2.89 15.20 -1.83
C VAL A 61 4.21 15.79 -1.37
N ASN A 62 4.16 16.50 -0.26
CA ASN A 62 5.30 17.26 0.24
C ASN A 62 6.10 16.44 1.26
N LEU A 63 7.38 16.78 1.35
CA LEU A 63 8.21 16.28 2.43
C LEU A 63 7.74 16.87 3.76
N VAL A 64 7.94 16.16 4.87
CA VAL A 64 7.62 16.65 6.22
C VAL A 64 8.86 16.95 7.02
N THR A 65 8.78 17.98 7.83
CA THR A 65 9.73 18.21 8.90
C THR A 65 8.97 18.22 10.22
N GLY A 66 9.50 17.55 11.16
CA GLY A 66 8.91 17.40 12.46
C GLY A 66 8.29 16.02 12.57
N ASP A 67 8.56 15.45 13.67
CA ASP A 67 8.05 14.18 14.11
C ASP A 67 7.04 14.48 15.21
N ASP A 68 5.75 14.37 14.90
CA ASP A 68 4.79 14.16 15.97
C ASP A 68 4.61 12.65 16.17
N SER A 69 5.66 12.03 16.72
CA SER A 69 5.70 10.60 17.03
C SER A 69 4.61 10.14 18.00
N ALA A 70 3.87 11.08 18.58
CA ALA A 70 2.70 10.78 19.39
C ALA A 70 1.42 10.58 18.56
N LYS A 71 1.43 10.97 17.28
CA LYS A 71 0.28 10.84 16.36
C LYS A 71 0.35 9.53 15.62
N GLU A 72 -0.77 8.80 15.60
CA GLU A 72 -0.87 7.50 14.92
C GLU A 72 -1.99 7.50 13.89
N VAL A 73 -1.81 6.74 12.83
CA VAL A 73 -2.82 6.52 11.78
C VAL A 73 -3.02 5.03 11.57
N GLY A 74 -4.25 4.57 11.77
CA GLY A 74 -4.68 3.22 11.42
C GLY A 74 -5.52 3.21 10.15
N ILE A 75 -5.56 2.07 9.47
CA ILE A 75 -6.41 1.88 8.29
C ILE A 75 -7.12 0.53 8.33
N PHE A 76 -8.35 0.49 7.81
CA PHE A 76 -9.12 -0.73 7.70
C PHE A 76 -8.65 -1.55 6.51
N TYR A 77 -8.35 -2.84 6.73
CA TYR A 77 -7.78 -3.76 5.76
C TYR A 77 -8.61 -5.04 5.67
N PHE A 78 -8.93 -5.49 4.45
CA PHE A 78 -9.85 -6.59 4.20
C PHE A 78 -9.11 -7.83 3.66
N LEU A 79 -9.37 -8.98 4.29
CA LEU A 79 -8.80 -10.29 3.93
C LEU A 79 -9.80 -11.22 3.25
N TRP A 80 -11.00 -10.77 2.98
CA TRP A 80 -12.11 -11.62 2.55
C TRP A 80 -12.22 -11.87 1.03
N HIS A 81 -11.25 -11.40 0.23
CA HIS A 81 -11.15 -11.62 -1.21
C HIS A 81 -10.87 -13.09 -1.62
N TYR A 82 -11.30 -14.07 -0.85
CA TYR A 82 -11.28 -15.48 -1.25
C TYR A 82 -12.68 -16.07 -1.37
N MET A 83 -13.70 -15.33 -0.98
CA MET A 83 -15.08 -15.80 -0.92
C MET A 83 -15.71 -15.75 -2.32
N GLY A 84 -16.33 -16.87 -2.75
CA GLY A 84 -17.14 -16.91 -3.97
C GLY A 84 -16.39 -16.75 -5.30
N GLY A 85 -15.08 -17.01 -5.33
CA GLY A 85 -14.19 -16.64 -6.42
C GLY A 85 -14.25 -17.44 -7.73
N GLU A 86 -15.15 -18.41 -7.90
CA GLU A 86 -15.25 -19.16 -9.17
C GLU A 86 -15.77 -18.30 -10.33
N SER A 87 -16.58 -17.28 -10.04
CA SER A 87 -17.14 -16.37 -11.03
C SER A 87 -16.76 -14.93 -10.70
N LEU A 88 -16.43 -14.17 -11.72
CA LEU A 88 -16.22 -12.74 -11.60
C LEU A 88 -17.51 -12.00 -11.94
N TYR A 89 -18.04 -11.27 -10.97
CA TYR A 89 -19.10 -10.29 -11.16
C TYR A 89 -18.55 -8.92 -10.82
N ASP A 90 -18.58 -8.00 -11.78
CA ASP A 90 -18.07 -6.63 -11.63
C ASP A 90 -19.22 -5.64 -11.84
N VAL A 91 -19.56 -4.89 -10.79
CA VAL A 91 -20.66 -3.91 -10.81
C VAL A 91 -20.43 -2.84 -11.85
N SER A 92 -19.19 -2.40 -12.05
CA SER A 92 -18.86 -1.39 -13.06
C SER A 92 -19.21 -1.86 -14.47
N GLN A 93 -18.96 -3.13 -14.77
CA GLN A 93 -19.33 -3.75 -16.05
C GLN A 93 -20.84 -4.00 -16.17
N VAL A 94 -21.48 -4.41 -15.09
CA VAL A 94 -22.95 -4.59 -15.05
C VAL A 94 -23.66 -3.28 -15.36
N LEU A 95 -23.25 -2.18 -14.71
CA LEU A 95 -23.83 -0.85 -14.91
C LEU A 95 -23.45 -0.25 -16.28
N ALA A 96 -22.28 -0.59 -16.81
CA ALA A 96 -21.91 -0.21 -18.19
C ALA A 96 -22.77 -0.92 -19.24
N ASN A 97 -23.17 -2.19 -18.99
CA ASN A 97 -24.07 -2.94 -19.87
C ASN A 97 -25.51 -2.43 -19.80
N ASP A 98 -25.99 -2.09 -18.60
CA ASP A 98 -27.31 -1.48 -18.37
C ASP A 98 -27.25 -0.57 -17.13
N PRO A 99 -27.27 0.76 -17.30
CA PRO A 99 -27.26 1.71 -16.17
C PRO A 99 -28.45 1.55 -15.21
N ASN A 100 -29.51 0.87 -15.62
CA ASN A 100 -30.68 0.58 -14.81
C ASN A 100 -30.69 -0.86 -14.26
N ALA A 101 -29.61 -1.62 -14.42
CA ALA A 101 -29.53 -3.02 -14.01
C ALA A 101 -29.94 -3.26 -12.55
N ALA A 102 -29.59 -2.34 -11.65
CA ALA A 102 -29.87 -2.45 -10.23
C ALA A 102 -31.36 -2.25 -9.84
N GLN A 103 -32.24 -1.87 -10.77
CA GLN A 103 -33.66 -1.65 -10.45
C GLN A 103 -34.39 -2.92 -10.04
N ASP A 104 -33.98 -4.08 -10.55
CA ASP A 104 -34.52 -5.39 -10.15
C ASP A 104 -33.53 -6.52 -10.46
N SER A 105 -33.72 -7.67 -9.80
CA SER A 105 -32.87 -8.85 -9.96
C SER A 105 -32.82 -9.40 -11.39
N ILE A 106 -33.89 -9.28 -12.16
CA ILE A 106 -33.93 -9.83 -13.54
C ILE A 106 -33.06 -8.96 -14.45
N SER A 107 -33.17 -7.65 -14.34
CA SER A 107 -32.32 -6.69 -15.08
C SER A 107 -30.85 -6.85 -14.70
N TRP A 108 -30.56 -7.02 -13.42
CA TRP A 108 -29.23 -7.30 -12.90
C TRP A 108 -28.58 -8.53 -13.54
N LEU A 109 -29.30 -9.67 -13.51
CA LEU A 109 -28.82 -10.93 -14.10
C LEU A 109 -28.61 -10.83 -15.62
N LYS A 110 -29.50 -10.12 -16.34
CA LYS A 110 -29.37 -9.90 -17.78
C LYS A 110 -28.16 -9.04 -18.13
N ALA A 111 -27.82 -8.09 -17.29
CA ALA A 111 -26.65 -7.23 -17.46
C ALA A 111 -25.33 -7.88 -17.07
N GLY A 112 -25.36 -9.13 -16.53
CA GLY A 112 -24.16 -9.89 -16.16
C GLY A 112 -23.89 -9.92 -14.67
N GLY A 113 -24.81 -9.44 -13.83
CA GLY A 113 -24.69 -9.54 -12.38
C GLY A 113 -24.96 -10.93 -11.85
N GLY A 114 -24.47 -11.23 -10.65
CA GLY A 114 -24.60 -12.53 -10.00
C GLY A 114 -25.91 -12.73 -9.23
N LEU A 115 -26.13 -13.95 -8.77
CA LEU A 115 -27.28 -14.33 -7.94
C LEU A 115 -27.16 -13.73 -6.52
N VAL A 116 -28.27 -13.75 -5.80
CA VAL A 116 -28.27 -13.46 -4.35
C VAL A 116 -27.30 -14.39 -3.62
N GLY A 117 -26.54 -13.84 -2.68
CA GLY A 117 -25.50 -14.55 -1.93
C GLY A 117 -24.15 -14.65 -2.64
N THR A 118 -24.02 -14.12 -3.88
CA THR A 118 -22.71 -14.04 -4.54
C THR A 118 -22.03 -12.70 -4.22
N VAL A 119 -20.71 -12.73 -4.26
CA VAL A 119 -19.90 -11.51 -4.11
C VAL A 119 -19.71 -10.84 -5.47
N HIS A 120 -19.63 -9.52 -5.44
CA HIS A 120 -19.40 -8.68 -6.62
C HIS A 120 -18.26 -7.74 -6.33
N TRP A 121 -17.37 -7.57 -7.28
CA TRP A 121 -16.41 -6.47 -7.31
C TRP A 121 -17.14 -5.20 -7.72
N TRP A 122 -16.89 -4.08 -7.03
CA TRP A 122 -17.48 -2.80 -7.45
C TRP A 122 -16.67 -2.10 -8.55
N GLY A 123 -15.40 -2.51 -8.75
CA GLY A 123 -14.46 -2.04 -9.75
C GLY A 123 -13.23 -2.94 -9.80
N GLU A 124 -12.21 -2.60 -10.58
CA GLU A 124 -10.98 -3.37 -10.73
C GLU A 124 -9.82 -2.68 -9.99
N SER A 125 -9.19 -3.38 -9.02
CA SER A 125 -7.93 -2.92 -8.44
C SER A 125 -6.87 -2.77 -9.53
N LEU A 126 -5.89 -1.89 -9.32
CA LEU A 126 -4.72 -1.79 -10.19
C LEU A 126 -4.03 -3.16 -10.35
N PHE A 127 -4.11 -3.99 -9.32
CA PHE A 127 -3.55 -5.35 -9.29
C PHE A 127 -4.50 -6.42 -9.83
N GLY A 128 -5.65 -6.03 -10.40
CA GLY A 128 -6.68 -6.94 -10.93
C GLY A 128 -7.65 -7.43 -9.85
N HIS A 129 -8.47 -8.41 -10.20
CA HIS A 129 -9.45 -9.05 -9.31
C HIS A 129 -8.78 -10.21 -8.55
N TYR A 130 -7.87 -9.91 -7.65
CA TYR A 130 -7.00 -10.84 -6.95
C TYR A 130 -7.70 -11.57 -5.79
N PHE A 131 -7.11 -12.67 -5.36
CA PHE A 131 -7.45 -13.29 -4.07
C PHE A 131 -6.52 -12.79 -2.97
N ALA A 132 -7.02 -12.77 -1.72
CA ALA A 132 -6.25 -12.35 -0.54
C ALA A 132 -5.08 -13.29 -0.17
N ASN A 133 -4.79 -14.31 -0.96
CA ASN A 133 -3.60 -15.15 -0.88
C ASN A 133 -2.59 -14.88 -2.00
N ASP A 134 -2.78 -13.83 -2.80
CA ASP A 134 -1.79 -13.37 -3.77
C ASP A 134 -0.68 -12.61 -3.02
N GLU A 135 0.37 -13.33 -2.61
CA GLU A 135 1.49 -12.79 -1.84
C GLU A 135 2.10 -11.57 -2.52
N TRP A 136 2.15 -11.56 -3.85
CA TRP A 136 2.67 -10.44 -4.63
C TRP A 136 1.88 -9.14 -4.41
N VAL A 137 0.54 -9.20 -4.35
CA VAL A 137 -0.31 -8.02 -4.08
C VAL A 137 -0.16 -7.57 -2.63
N ILE A 138 -0.15 -8.53 -1.68
CA ILE A 138 -0.01 -8.22 -0.26
C ILE A 138 1.31 -7.49 0.01
N GLU A 139 2.40 -7.91 -0.60
CA GLU A 139 3.70 -7.22 -0.47
C GLU A 139 3.65 -5.78 -0.99
N ARG A 140 2.95 -5.53 -2.12
CA ARG A 140 2.76 -4.16 -2.64
C ARG A 140 1.91 -3.31 -1.72
N ASP A 141 0.87 -3.88 -1.14
CA ASP A 141 0.07 -3.19 -0.12
C ASP A 141 0.92 -2.81 1.09
N VAL A 142 1.74 -3.73 1.59
CA VAL A 142 2.64 -3.46 2.73
C VAL A 142 3.62 -2.35 2.41
N MET A 143 4.25 -2.35 1.23
CA MET A 143 5.17 -1.28 0.82
C MET A 143 4.45 0.07 0.74
N MET A 144 3.29 0.13 0.06
CA MET A 144 2.52 1.38 -0.06
C MET A 144 2.07 1.92 1.29
N LEU A 145 1.57 1.07 2.18
CA LEU A 145 1.08 1.48 3.49
C LEU A 145 2.21 1.88 4.44
N THR A 146 3.38 1.25 4.30
CA THR A 146 4.61 1.67 4.98
C THR A 146 5.06 3.05 4.49
N ASP A 147 5.13 3.26 3.17
CA ASP A 147 5.53 4.53 2.57
C ASP A 147 4.53 5.66 2.85
N ALA A 148 3.28 5.34 3.05
CA ALA A 148 2.25 6.29 3.47
C ALA A 148 2.39 6.72 4.94
N GLY A 149 3.12 5.98 5.77
CA GLY A 149 3.25 6.24 7.20
C GLY A 149 2.05 5.75 8.03
N ILE A 150 1.42 4.66 7.61
CA ILE A 150 0.39 3.95 8.38
C ILE A 150 1.06 3.22 9.55
N ASP A 151 0.54 3.41 10.76
CA ASP A 151 1.09 2.80 11.98
C ASP A 151 0.47 1.43 12.26
N PHE A 152 -0.82 1.25 11.92
CA PHE A 152 -1.46 -0.04 12.14
C PHE A 152 -2.60 -0.34 11.16
N LEU A 153 -2.79 -1.63 10.89
CA LEU A 153 -3.88 -2.19 10.11
C LEU A 153 -4.92 -2.77 11.06
N VAL A 154 -6.19 -2.49 10.78
CA VAL A 154 -7.33 -3.11 11.46
C VAL A 154 -7.92 -4.14 10.53
N MET A 155 -7.80 -5.43 10.87
CA MET A 155 -8.36 -6.52 10.08
C MET A 155 -9.85 -6.64 10.31
N ASP A 156 -10.64 -6.83 9.25
CA ASP A 156 -12.07 -7.07 9.35
C ASP A 156 -12.38 -8.52 9.76
N TYR A 157 -12.75 -8.70 11.02
CA TYR A 157 -13.32 -9.91 11.59
C TYR A 157 -14.74 -9.66 12.12
N SER A 158 -15.45 -8.68 11.55
CA SER A 158 -16.81 -8.30 11.99
C SER A 158 -17.87 -9.36 11.67
N ASN A 159 -17.58 -10.26 10.72
CA ASN A 159 -18.40 -11.38 10.33
C ASN A 159 -17.88 -12.70 10.94
N LEU A 160 -18.69 -13.77 10.85
CA LEU A 160 -18.36 -15.09 11.44
C LEU A 160 -17.31 -15.90 10.67
N THR A 161 -16.53 -15.29 9.82
CA THR A 161 -15.54 -15.97 9.00
C THR A 161 -14.15 -15.71 9.54
N ALA A 162 -13.38 -16.77 9.73
CA ALA A 162 -11.96 -16.69 10.06
C ALA A 162 -11.12 -16.55 8.78
N PHE A 163 -10.10 -15.72 8.83
CA PHE A 163 -9.16 -15.43 7.74
C PHE A 163 -7.72 -15.77 8.14
N ASP A 164 -7.54 -16.78 8.97
CA ASP A 164 -6.26 -17.07 9.63
C ASP A 164 -5.13 -17.33 8.62
N GLU A 165 -5.43 -18.05 7.53
CA GLU A 165 -4.46 -18.32 6.45
C GLU A 165 -4.02 -17.02 5.75
N GLN A 166 -4.96 -16.15 5.39
CA GLN A 166 -4.68 -14.87 4.72
C GLN A 166 -3.93 -13.92 5.66
N LEU A 167 -4.31 -13.91 6.94
CA LEU A 167 -3.61 -13.11 7.95
C LEU A 167 -2.16 -13.56 8.14
N LEU A 168 -1.87 -14.86 8.11
CA LEU A 168 -0.50 -15.37 8.20
C LEU A 168 0.34 -14.97 6.97
N ILE A 169 -0.25 -14.90 5.79
CA ILE A 169 0.45 -14.38 4.59
C ILE A 169 0.81 -12.90 4.77
N LEU A 170 -0.14 -12.09 5.26
CA LEU A 170 0.11 -10.67 5.53
C LEU A 170 1.18 -10.48 6.62
N LEU A 171 1.14 -11.27 7.71
CA LEU A 171 2.15 -11.23 8.77
C LEU A 171 3.55 -11.56 8.24
N LYS A 172 3.65 -12.55 7.34
CA LYS A 172 4.91 -12.91 6.69
C LYS A 172 5.46 -11.75 5.84
N ALA A 173 4.60 -11.06 5.09
CA ALA A 173 5.01 -9.92 4.28
C ALA A 173 5.46 -8.73 5.16
N LEU A 174 4.72 -8.44 6.22
CA LEU A 174 5.10 -7.41 7.20
C LEU A 174 6.44 -7.74 7.88
N ASP A 175 6.63 -9.01 8.31
CA ASP A 175 7.88 -9.44 8.94
C ASP A 175 9.06 -9.35 7.97
N LYS A 176 8.87 -9.72 6.68
CA LYS A 176 9.89 -9.60 5.62
C LYS A 176 10.50 -8.19 5.58
N TYR A 177 9.66 -7.16 5.56
CA TYR A 177 10.13 -5.77 5.48
C TYR A 177 10.52 -5.19 6.84
N TYR A 178 9.90 -5.64 7.92
CA TYR A 178 10.35 -5.32 9.28
C TYR A 178 11.80 -5.78 9.53
N GLN A 179 12.15 -7.00 9.10
CA GLN A 179 13.52 -7.52 9.22
C GLN A 179 14.53 -6.74 8.37
N GLN A 180 14.08 -6.05 7.35
CA GLN A 180 14.89 -5.12 6.57
C GLN A 180 15.06 -3.74 7.24
N GLY A 181 14.38 -3.49 8.36
CA GLY A 181 14.47 -2.25 9.13
C GLY A 181 13.40 -1.21 8.80
N PHE A 182 12.41 -1.53 7.96
CA PHE A 182 11.28 -0.64 7.70
C PHE A 182 10.29 -0.63 8.87
N GLU A 183 9.71 0.54 9.15
CA GLU A 183 8.65 0.69 10.14
C GLU A 183 7.29 0.30 9.52
N VAL A 184 7.09 -0.99 9.37
CA VAL A 184 5.85 -1.54 8.81
C VAL A 184 4.67 -1.35 9.76
N PRO A 185 3.44 -1.25 9.23
CA PRO A 185 2.24 -1.19 10.06
C PRO A 185 2.13 -2.37 11.04
N LYS A 186 1.64 -2.11 12.24
CA LYS A 186 1.28 -3.14 13.22
C LYS A 186 -0.13 -3.66 12.94
N ILE A 187 -0.55 -4.74 13.59
CA ILE A 187 -1.83 -5.38 13.32
C ILE A 187 -2.72 -5.40 14.56
N THR A 188 -3.99 -5.12 14.35
CA THR A 188 -5.11 -5.42 15.25
C THR A 188 -6.31 -5.90 14.43
N ALA A 189 -7.39 -6.30 15.08
CA ALA A 189 -8.61 -6.73 14.41
C ALA A 189 -9.85 -6.11 15.06
N ILE A 190 -10.90 -5.92 14.25
CA ILE A 190 -12.23 -5.53 14.72
C ILE A 190 -13.22 -6.67 14.54
N THR A 191 -13.99 -6.94 15.59
CA THR A 191 -15.01 -7.99 15.63
C THR A 191 -16.39 -7.39 15.93
N LYS A 192 -17.46 -8.03 15.48
CA LYS A 192 -18.85 -7.61 15.76
C LYS A 192 -19.77 -8.78 16.10
N ASN A 193 -20.10 -9.60 15.09
CA ASN A 193 -20.99 -10.73 15.28
C ASN A 193 -20.26 -11.82 16.06
N GLU A 194 -20.88 -12.30 17.17
CA GLU A 194 -20.24 -13.28 18.06
C GLU A 194 -18.82 -12.87 18.47
N SER A 195 -18.67 -11.58 18.83
CA SER A 195 -17.38 -10.92 19.07
C SER A 195 -16.45 -11.74 19.98
N GLY A 196 -16.96 -12.30 21.09
CA GLY A 196 -16.16 -13.12 21.99
C GLY A 196 -15.61 -14.37 21.34
N THR A 197 -16.40 -15.09 20.54
CA THR A 197 -15.95 -16.27 19.79
C THR A 197 -14.84 -15.91 18.80
N GLN A 198 -15.00 -14.78 18.08
CA GLN A 198 -13.99 -14.31 17.12
C GLN A 198 -12.68 -13.90 17.83
N ILE A 199 -12.77 -13.15 18.93
CA ILE A 199 -11.60 -12.75 19.72
C ILE A 199 -10.89 -13.99 20.27
N MET A 200 -11.61 -14.98 20.80
CA MET A 200 -11.01 -16.23 21.28
C MET A 200 -10.32 -16.99 20.16
N GLY A 201 -10.93 -17.06 18.96
CA GLY A 201 -10.31 -17.69 17.81
C GLY A 201 -8.98 -17.02 17.42
N LEU A 202 -8.95 -15.69 17.33
CA LEU A 202 -7.73 -14.92 17.07
C LEU A 202 -6.69 -15.14 18.17
N TYR A 203 -7.11 -15.10 19.45
CA TYR A 203 -6.23 -15.33 20.59
C TYR A 203 -5.51 -16.67 20.52
N GLU A 204 -6.27 -17.76 20.28
CA GLU A 204 -5.74 -19.11 20.27
C GLU A 204 -4.95 -19.42 18.99
N ASN A 205 -5.52 -19.08 17.81
CA ASN A 205 -4.98 -19.52 16.52
C ASN A 205 -3.89 -18.60 15.97
N ILE A 206 -3.86 -17.33 16.36
CA ILE A 206 -2.94 -16.33 15.82
C ILE A 206 -1.97 -15.84 16.92
N TYR A 207 -2.47 -15.17 17.95
CA TYR A 207 -1.60 -14.50 18.90
C TYR A 207 -0.78 -15.47 19.76
N LEU A 208 -1.37 -16.57 20.20
CA LEU A 208 -0.65 -17.59 20.97
C LEU A 208 0.08 -18.61 20.09
N ALA A 209 -0.51 -18.97 18.95
CA ALA A 209 0.08 -19.96 18.05
C ALA A 209 1.29 -19.44 17.28
N HIS A 210 1.38 -18.11 17.07
CA HIS A 210 2.42 -17.46 16.29
C HIS A 210 3.14 -16.35 17.08
N PRO A 211 3.82 -16.69 18.18
CA PRO A 211 4.53 -15.72 19.02
C PRO A 211 5.71 -15.03 18.30
N GLU A 212 6.22 -15.63 17.21
CA GLU A 212 7.24 -15.04 16.34
C GLU A 212 6.85 -13.69 15.76
N TYR A 213 5.54 -13.43 15.58
CA TYR A 213 5.01 -12.15 15.10
C TYR A 213 4.64 -11.17 16.22
N GLY A 214 5.03 -11.45 17.47
CA GLY A 214 4.70 -10.62 18.63
C GLY A 214 5.09 -9.14 18.51
N HIS A 215 6.12 -8.84 17.71
CA HIS A 215 6.60 -7.50 17.40
C HIS A 215 5.70 -6.75 16.38
N LEU A 216 4.78 -7.45 15.72
CA LEU A 216 3.82 -6.87 14.77
C LEU A 216 2.46 -6.56 15.40
N TRP A 217 2.21 -6.94 16.66
CA TRP A 217 0.93 -6.62 17.30
C TRP A 217 0.85 -5.14 17.66
N TYR A 218 -0.20 -4.45 17.22
CA TYR A 218 -0.49 -3.10 17.68
C TYR A 218 -0.86 -3.15 19.17
N ARG A 219 -0.23 -2.28 19.96
CA ARG A 219 -0.35 -2.31 21.41
C ARG A 219 -0.97 -1.02 21.95
N MET A 220 -1.79 -1.20 22.97
CA MET A 220 -2.33 -0.14 23.80
C MET A 220 -2.08 -0.54 25.26
N ASP A 221 -1.56 0.36 26.08
CA ASP A 221 -1.14 0.05 27.47
C ASP A 221 -0.22 -1.17 27.59
N SER A 222 0.74 -1.30 26.68
CA SER A 222 1.70 -2.41 26.59
C SER A 222 1.10 -3.78 26.24
N LYS A 223 -0.22 -3.91 26.15
CA LYS A 223 -0.91 -5.14 25.74
C LYS A 223 -1.29 -5.08 24.27
N PRO A 224 -1.35 -6.20 23.56
CA PRO A 224 -1.96 -6.22 22.23
C PRO A 224 -3.39 -5.64 22.31
N MET A 225 -3.72 -4.77 21.37
CA MET A 225 -5.08 -4.23 21.25
C MET A 225 -5.93 -5.12 20.37
N ILE A 226 -7.20 -5.28 20.73
CA ILE A 226 -8.23 -5.85 19.87
C ILE A 226 -9.53 -5.07 20.01
N ILE A 227 -10.35 -5.02 18.96
CA ILE A 227 -11.57 -4.22 18.94
C ILE A 227 -12.77 -5.16 18.91
N GLY A 228 -13.69 -5.00 19.88
CA GLY A 228 -14.86 -5.88 19.96
C GLY A 228 -15.74 -5.58 21.16
N ASN A 229 -16.42 -6.61 21.66
CA ASN A 229 -17.26 -6.49 22.83
C ASN A 229 -16.55 -7.05 24.08
N PRO A 230 -16.01 -6.20 24.97
CA PRO A 230 -15.27 -6.65 26.16
C PRO A 230 -16.15 -7.37 27.19
N THR A 231 -17.47 -7.26 27.07
CA THR A 231 -18.41 -7.91 27.99
C THR A 231 -18.97 -9.23 27.46
N SER A 232 -18.42 -9.75 26.34
CA SER A 232 -18.85 -11.04 25.79
C SER A 232 -18.55 -12.18 26.77
N LEU A 233 -19.53 -13.05 26.99
CA LEU A 233 -19.42 -14.18 27.91
C LEU A 233 -18.48 -15.30 27.41
N ASP A 234 -18.10 -15.26 26.16
CA ASP A 234 -17.21 -16.26 25.54
C ASP A 234 -15.73 -15.99 25.81
N LEU A 235 -15.38 -14.82 26.37
CA LEU A 235 -14.00 -14.45 26.67
C LEU A 235 -13.53 -15.14 27.95
N SER A 236 -12.38 -15.83 27.87
CA SER A 236 -11.70 -16.38 29.04
C SER A 236 -11.00 -15.28 29.88
N GLU A 237 -10.71 -15.57 31.14
CA GLU A 237 -9.93 -14.66 32.00
C GLU A 237 -8.55 -14.38 31.42
N ASP A 238 -7.86 -15.40 30.90
CA ASP A 238 -6.53 -15.28 30.28
C ASP A 238 -6.57 -14.38 29.04
N CYS A 239 -7.60 -14.49 28.21
CA CYS A 239 -7.79 -13.64 27.04
C CYS A 239 -8.03 -12.17 27.44
N LEU A 240 -8.86 -11.93 28.47
CA LEU A 240 -9.11 -10.59 29.03
C LEU A 240 -7.85 -9.98 29.65
N GLU A 241 -6.97 -10.81 30.23
CA GLU A 241 -5.69 -10.34 30.76
C GLU A 241 -4.68 -10.03 29.66
N TYR A 242 -4.73 -10.77 28.55
CA TYR A 242 -3.79 -10.65 27.43
C TYR A 242 -4.00 -9.39 26.60
N PHE A 243 -5.28 -9.03 26.30
CA PHE A 243 -5.61 -7.90 25.43
C PHE A 243 -6.02 -6.63 26.21
N THR A 244 -5.79 -5.48 25.57
CA THR A 244 -6.58 -4.28 25.77
C THR A 244 -7.72 -4.33 24.75
N ILE A 245 -8.97 -4.45 25.21
CA ILE A 245 -10.14 -4.59 24.34
C ILE A 245 -10.87 -3.25 24.25
N MET A 246 -10.77 -2.60 23.08
CA MET A 246 -11.56 -1.41 22.74
C MET A 246 -12.98 -1.80 22.33
N TYR A 247 -13.98 -1.03 22.75
CA TYR A 247 -15.36 -1.28 22.32
C TYR A 247 -15.53 -0.91 20.83
N ALA A 248 -16.06 -1.82 20.02
CA ALA A 248 -16.34 -1.55 18.60
C ALA A 248 -17.54 -0.60 18.48
N GLN A 249 -17.30 0.62 18.03
CA GLN A 249 -18.32 1.65 17.85
C GLN A 249 -18.81 1.67 16.41
N TRP A 250 -19.99 1.12 16.19
CA TRP A 250 -20.63 1.14 14.88
C TRP A 250 -21.59 2.32 14.73
N PRO A 251 -21.82 2.85 13.52
CA PRO A 251 -22.79 3.89 13.26
C PRO A 251 -24.17 3.53 13.82
N ARG A 252 -24.86 4.51 14.40
CA ARG A 252 -26.22 4.39 15.00
C ARG A 252 -26.32 3.56 16.28
N GLU A 253 -25.25 2.99 16.77
CA GLU A 253 -25.24 2.38 18.08
C GLU A 253 -25.14 3.44 19.18
N THR A 254 -25.42 3.05 20.42
CA THR A 254 -25.23 3.93 21.57
C THR A 254 -23.78 4.40 21.63
N TYR A 255 -23.58 5.69 21.82
CA TYR A 255 -22.24 6.26 21.93
C TYR A 255 -21.51 5.72 23.16
N HIS A 256 -20.32 5.22 22.96
CA HIS A 256 -19.38 4.83 24.00
C HIS A 256 -18.22 5.81 24.01
N THR A 257 -17.91 6.39 25.16
CA THR A 257 -16.84 7.39 25.28
C THR A 257 -15.45 6.86 24.94
N ASN A 258 -15.25 5.55 25.09
CA ASN A 258 -14.05 4.78 24.74
C ASN A 258 -14.31 3.81 23.59
N GLY A 259 -15.15 4.21 22.64
CA GLY A 259 -15.45 3.44 21.45
C GLY A 259 -14.40 3.60 20.36
N PHE A 260 -14.03 2.51 19.67
CA PHE A 260 -13.23 2.56 18.47
C PHE A 260 -14.16 2.77 17.26
N PRO A 261 -14.16 3.96 16.62
CA PRO A 261 -15.13 4.27 15.57
C PRO A 261 -14.76 3.58 14.26
N TRP A 262 -15.69 2.81 13.67
CA TRP A 262 -15.52 2.31 12.31
C TRP A 262 -15.70 3.43 11.29
N MET A 263 -16.84 4.10 11.31
CA MET A 263 -17.20 5.18 10.39
C MET A 263 -18.16 6.13 11.12
N ASP A 264 -17.98 7.42 10.93
CA ASP A 264 -18.85 8.43 11.52
C ASP A 264 -19.16 9.54 10.50
N PHE A 265 -20.43 9.85 10.34
CA PHE A 265 -20.93 10.94 9.49
C PHE A 265 -21.66 12.00 10.31
N GLY A 266 -21.15 12.30 11.50
CA GLY A 266 -21.70 13.31 12.40
C GLY A 266 -22.95 12.85 13.14
N TRP A 267 -23.08 11.55 13.39
CA TRP A 267 -24.25 10.97 14.05
C TRP A 267 -24.34 11.35 15.55
N TRP A 268 -23.20 11.54 16.20
CA TRP A 268 -23.13 11.74 17.65
C TRP A 268 -22.81 13.17 18.07
N THR A 269 -22.68 14.10 17.14
CA THR A 269 -22.39 15.51 17.40
C THR A 269 -23.57 16.40 17.03
N GLU A 270 -23.71 17.56 17.70
CA GLU A 270 -24.79 18.50 17.42
C GLU A 270 -24.58 19.27 16.11
N ASP A 271 -23.33 19.46 15.72
CA ASP A 271 -22.94 20.22 14.51
C ASP A 271 -22.83 19.34 13.27
N GLY A 272 -23.04 18.01 13.41
CA GLY A 272 -22.95 17.07 12.30
C GLY A 272 -21.51 16.73 11.89
N SER A 273 -20.49 17.15 12.63
CA SER A 273 -19.11 16.75 12.40
C SER A 273 -18.81 15.38 13.04
N PRO A 274 -17.82 14.61 12.53
CA PRO A 274 -17.42 13.36 13.18
C PRO A 274 -16.98 13.54 14.63
N ALA A 275 -17.34 12.59 15.48
CA ALA A 275 -17.06 12.63 16.91
C ALA A 275 -15.59 12.24 17.21
N VAL A 276 -15.08 12.76 18.31
CA VAL A 276 -13.81 12.32 18.91
C VAL A 276 -14.14 11.40 20.09
N PHE A 277 -13.54 10.20 20.07
CA PHE A 277 -13.69 9.19 21.11
C PHE A 277 -12.44 9.14 21.98
N GLY A 278 -12.58 8.69 23.21
CA GLY A 278 -11.44 8.34 24.06
C GLY A 278 -10.96 6.91 23.78
N THR A 279 -9.75 6.61 24.21
CA THR A 279 -9.18 5.26 24.18
C THR A 279 -8.94 4.76 25.62
N GLU A 280 -8.70 3.46 25.77
CA GLU A 280 -8.45 2.87 27.11
C GLU A 280 -7.17 3.39 27.76
N ASP A 281 -6.18 3.83 26.98
CA ASP A 281 -4.93 4.43 27.45
C ASP A 281 -5.02 5.97 27.63
N GLY A 282 -6.21 6.55 27.47
CA GLY A 282 -6.47 7.97 27.68
C GLY A 282 -6.14 8.88 26.50
N ARG A 283 -5.76 8.34 25.34
CA ARG A 283 -5.64 9.07 24.08
C ARG A 283 -7.02 9.31 23.46
N THR A 284 -7.04 9.98 22.33
CA THR A 284 -8.25 10.28 21.56
C THR A 284 -8.18 9.69 20.16
N ILE A 285 -9.32 9.27 19.59
CA ILE A 285 -9.41 8.70 18.27
C ILE A 285 -10.60 9.26 17.48
N MET A 286 -10.41 9.42 16.19
CA MET A 286 -11.44 9.85 15.24
C MET A 286 -11.35 9.05 13.95
N SER A 287 -12.48 8.69 13.33
CA SER A 287 -12.51 8.06 12.02
C SER A 287 -12.54 9.08 10.89
N VAL A 288 -11.91 8.71 9.76
CA VAL A 288 -11.90 9.44 8.49
C VAL A 288 -12.30 8.48 7.38
N SER A 289 -13.26 8.87 6.56
CA SER A 289 -13.82 8.00 5.51
C SER A 289 -13.75 8.64 4.13
N VAL A 290 -13.45 7.83 3.12
CA VAL A 290 -13.49 8.25 1.71
C VAL A 290 -14.91 8.54 1.25
N ALA A 291 -15.84 7.66 1.62
CA ALA A 291 -17.28 7.82 1.44
C ALA A 291 -18.01 7.22 2.64
N GLN A 292 -19.25 7.62 2.85
CA GLN A 292 -20.03 7.22 4.03
C GLN A 292 -21.45 6.80 3.63
N HIS A 293 -21.98 5.83 4.35
CA HIS A 293 -23.39 5.47 4.21
C HIS A 293 -24.30 6.61 4.63
N SER A 294 -25.52 6.58 4.12
CA SER A 294 -26.54 7.50 4.63
C SER A 294 -26.89 7.22 6.08
N GLY A 295 -27.12 8.28 6.82
CA GLY A 295 -27.69 8.22 8.15
C GLY A 295 -29.04 7.49 8.21
N THR A 296 -29.75 7.37 7.10
CA THR A 296 -31.09 6.81 7.04
C THR A 296 -31.12 5.33 6.70
N LEU A 297 -30.32 4.89 5.72
CA LEU A 297 -30.43 3.56 5.14
C LEU A 297 -29.26 2.62 5.46
N ALA A 298 -28.13 3.14 5.91
CA ALA A 298 -26.98 2.37 6.37
C ALA A 298 -26.28 1.47 5.31
N LEU A 299 -26.57 1.64 4.02
CA LEU A 299 -25.93 0.90 2.93
C LEU A 299 -25.67 1.79 1.74
N SER A 300 -24.50 1.64 1.10
CA SER A 300 -24.10 2.40 -0.08
C SER A 300 -25.02 2.14 -1.28
N SER A 301 -25.53 0.94 -1.44
CA SER A 301 -26.45 0.58 -2.54
C SER A 301 -27.82 1.26 -2.49
N SER A 302 -28.15 1.98 -1.42
CA SER A 302 -29.35 2.82 -1.36
C SER A 302 -29.36 3.90 -2.45
N ALA A 303 -28.20 4.31 -2.92
CA ALA A 303 -28.05 5.26 -4.04
C ALA A 303 -28.70 4.76 -5.34
N PHE A 304 -28.76 3.45 -5.60
CA PHE A 304 -29.46 2.87 -6.74
C PHE A 304 -30.96 3.13 -6.74
N TYR A 305 -31.52 3.49 -5.59
CA TYR A 305 -32.94 3.73 -5.34
C TYR A 305 -33.26 5.18 -5.01
N GLY A 306 -32.36 6.08 -5.42
CA GLY A 306 -32.58 7.52 -5.30
C GLY A 306 -32.28 8.11 -3.92
N ASP A 307 -31.56 7.39 -3.06
CA ASP A 307 -31.04 7.97 -1.84
C ASP A 307 -29.86 8.91 -2.15
N THR A 308 -30.05 10.18 -1.84
CA THR A 308 -29.03 11.23 -2.04
C THR A 308 -28.37 11.64 -0.72
N THR A 309 -28.64 10.93 0.36
CA THR A 309 -28.13 11.27 1.69
C THR A 309 -26.83 10.55 2.03
N ASN A 310 -26.34 9.65 1.17
CA ASN A 310 -24.98 9.12 1.25
C ASN A 310 -24.00 10.27 1.02
N HIS A 311 -22.95 10.33 1.82
CA HIS A 311 -21.78 11.12 1.51
C HIS A 311 -20.87 10.28 0.61
N THR A 312 -21.00 10.48 -0.70
CA THR A 312 -20.16 9.76 -1.67
C THR A 312 -18.74 10.35 -1.68
N ARG A 313 -17.84 9.78 -2.48
CA ARG A 313 -16.51 10.36 -2.72
C ARG A 313 -16.56 11.82 -3.18
N ASN A 314 -17.69 12.22 -3.76
CA ASN A 314 -17.93 13.52 -4.37
C ASN A 314 -18.56 14.53 -3.40
N TRP A 315 -18.78 14.15 -2.14
CA TRP A 315 -19.43 15.03 -1.18
C TRP A 315 -18.51 16.16 -0.74
N HIS A 316 -19.00 17.39 -0.84
CA HIS A 316 -18.40 18.59 -0.25
C HIS A 316 -19.44 19.70 -0.16
N ASP A 317 -19.20 20.67 0.69
CA ASP A 317 -20.08 21.83 0.89
C ASP A 317 -21.56 21.46 1.13
N GLY A 318 -21.82 20.33 1.75
CA GLY A 318 -23.16 19.85 2.12
C GLY A 318 -23.94 19.14 1.00
N ALA A 319 -23.31 18.76 -0.12
CA ALA A 319 -23.93 18.03 -1.21
C ALA A 319 -22.93 17.13 -1.97
N ASN A 320 -23.47 16.12 -2.65
CA ASN A 320 -22.67 15.35 -3.62
C ASN A 320 -22.51 16.15 -4.91
N ASP A 321 -21.27 16.37 -5.37
CA ASP A 321 -20.99 16.92 -6.68
C ASP A 321 -21.42 15.91 -7.77
N THR A 322 -22.13 16.41 -8.79
CA THR A 322 -22.68 15.61 -9.88
C THR A 322 -21.84 15.67 -11.15
N ALA A 323 -20.68 16.32 -11.13
CA ALA A 323 -19.75 16.29 -12.25
C ALA A 323 -19.28 14.86 -12.52
N GLU A 324 -19.12 14.52 -13.79
CA GLU A 324 -18.80 13.15 -14.22
C GLU A 324 -17.45 12.67 -13.64
N ASP A 325 -16.51 13.58 -13.43
CA ASP A 325 -15.17 13.34 -12.93
C ASP A 325 -14.97 13.66 -11.44
N ALA A 326 -16.04 14.02 -10.70
CA ALA A 326 -15.96 14.45 -9.30
C ALA A 326 -15.31 13.40 -8.40
N TYR A 327 -15.50 12.10 -8.68
CA TYR A 327 -14.90 11.00 -7.93
C TYR A 327 -13.37 10.96 -7.99
N LEU A 328 -12.73 11.69 -8.89
CA LEU A 328 -11.26 11.74 -8.99
C LEU A 328 -10.62 12.55 -7.86
N TYR A 329 -11.35 13.53 -7.29
CA TYR A 329 -10.77 14.56 -6.44
C TYR A 329 -10.74 14.20 -4.95
N GLY A 330 -11.59 13.27 -4.51
CA GLY A 330 -11.65 12.85 -3.10
C GLY A 330 -12.12 13.97 -2.17
N TYR A 331 -13.20 14.66 -2.53
CA TYR A 331 -13.73 15.78 -1.79
C TYR A 331 -14.17 15.41 -0.37
N ASN A 332 -14.95 14.33 -0.21
CA ASN A 332 -15.36 13.89 1.13
C ASN A 332 -14.16 13.50 2.00
N PHE A 333 -13.18 12.85 1.40
CA PHE A 333 -11.95 12.45 2.09
C PHE A 333 -11.15 13.66 2.57
N ALA A 334 -11.09 14.72 1.76
CA ALA A 334 -10.49 15.99 2.14
C ALA A 334 -11.22 16.62 3.35
N GLU A 335 -12.54 16.81 3.27
CA GLU A 335 -13.34 17.38 4.37
C GLU A 335 -13.18 16.58 5.67
N GLN A 336 -13.14 15.24 5.59
CA GLN A 336 -12.96 14.37 6.74
C GLN A 336 -11.58 14.55 7.39
N PHE A 337 -10.52 14.58 6.59
CA PHE A 337 -9.16 14.82 7.10
C PHE A 337 -8.96 16.23 7.64
N GLU A 338 -9.47 17.24 6.97
CA GLU A 338 -9.39 18.63 7.43
C GLU A 338 -10.08 18.80 8.79
N CYS A 339 -11.26 18.19 8.96
CA CYS A 339 -11.96 18.14 10.23
C CYS A 339 -11.14 17.40 11.31
N ALA A 340 -10.50 16.28 10.96
CA ALA A 340 -9.67 15.53 11.90
C ALA A 340 -8.41 16.32 12.29
N ILE A 341 -7.75 16.98 11.35
CA ILE A 341 -6.59 17.82 11.63
C ILE A 341 -6.96 19.00 12.53
N GLU A 342 -8.13 19.63 12.30
CA GLU A 342 -8.61 20.73 13.16
C GLU A 342 -8.92 20.24 14.58
N LYS A 343 -9.57 19.07 14.73
CA LYS A 343 -9.89 18.47 16.03
C LYS A 343 -8.67 17.87 16.73
N ASN A 344 -7.63 17.58 15.97
CA ASN A 344 -6.32 17.13 16.45
C ASN A 344 -6.35 15.92 17.40
N PRO A 345 -7.05 14.81 17.09
CA PRO A 345 -7.00 13.60 17.91
C PRO A 345 -5.59 13.03 17.97
N ASP A 346 -5.35 12.07 18.87
CA ASP A 346 -4.07 11.36 18.94
C ASP A 346 -3.96 10.26 17.89
N ILE A 347 -5.12 9.71 17.46
CA ILE A 347 -5.23 8.63 16.49
C ILE A 347 -6.25 9.01 15.42
N ILE A 348 -5.91 8.85 14.15
CA ILE A 348 -6.86 8.84 13.04
C ILE A 348 -7.02 7.40 12.56
N PHE A 349 -8.27 6.97 12.37
CA PHE A 349 -8.59 5.70 11.75
C PHE A 349 -9.25 5.92 10.39
N ILE A 350 -8.60 5.41 9.32
CA ILE A 350 -9.07 5.55 7.93
C ILE A 350 -9.92 4.33 7.57
N THR A 351 -11.14 4.57 7.10
CA THR A 351 -12.06 3.50 6.71
C THR A 351 -11.92 3.17 5.23
N GLY A 352 -11.25 2.03 4.94
CA GLY A 352 -11.20 1.39 3.64
C GLY A 352 -9.88 1.52 2.89
N TRP A 353 -9.06 0.43 2.92
CA TRP A 353 -7.97 0.26 1.98
C TRP A 353 -8.41 -0.49 0.72
N ASN A 354 -8.98 -1.69 0.87
CA ASN A 354 -9.18 -2.65 -0.20
C ASN A 354 -10.48 -3.46 -0.10
N GLU A 355 -11.61 -2.83 0.26
CA GLU A 355 -12.93 -3.48 0.30
C GLU A 355 -13.56 -3.59 -1.10
N TRP A 356 -12.88 -4.29 -2.01
CA TRP A 356 -13.29 -4.39 -3.40
C TRP A 356 -14.55 -5.21 -3.65
N ILE A 357 -14.96 -6.07 -2.72
CA ILE A 357 -16.07 -6.99 -2.90
C ILE A 357 -17.22 -6.72 -1.95
N ALA A 358 -18.43 -6.89 -2.45
CA ALA A 358 -19.66 -6.80 -1.68
C ALA A 358 -20.57 -8.01 -1.92
N GLY A 359 -21.16 -8.54 -0.85
CA GLY A 359 -22.16 -9.60 -0.93
C GLY A 359 -23.50 -9.08 -1.41
N ARG A 360 -24.11 -9.73 -2.41
CA ARG A 360 -25.45 -9.37 -2.88
C ARG A 360 -26.54 -9.95 -2.00
N GLN A 361 -27.45 -9.07 -1.55
CA GLN A 361 -28.64 -9.40 -0.75
C GLN A 361 -29.93 -8.93 -1.46
N THR A 362 -31.11 -9.34 -0.98
CA THR A 362 -32.43 -8.85 -1.43
C THR A 362 -33.19 -8.14 -0.33
N SER A 363 -32.72 -8.20 0.92
CA SER A 363 -33.31 -7.48 2.03
C SER A 363 -32.25 -7.16 3.06
N TRP A 364 -32.34 -6.00 3.67
CA TRP A 364 -31.48 -5.58 4.76
C TRP A 364 -32.20 -4.62 5.68
N ASN A 365 -32.42 -5.01 6.93
CA ASN A 365 -33.00 -4.19 8.02
C ASN A 365 -34.20 -3.32 7.61
N GLY A 366 -35.12 -3.84 6.80
CA GLY A 366 -36.33 -3.13 6.37
C GLY A 366 -36.13 -2.08 5.27
N ILE A 367 -34.95 -2.03 4.67
CA ILE A 367 -34.66 -1.16 3.54
C ILE A 367 -35.44 -1.65 2.31
N HIS A 368 -36.03 -0.71 1.59
CA HIS A 368 -36.74 -0.94 0.33
C HIS A 368 -37.95 -1.90 0.41
N GLY A 369 -38.69 -1.87 1.51
CA GLY A 369 -39.91 -2.68 1.67
C GLY A 369 -40.98 -2.52 0.59
N GLU A 370 -40.90 -1.48 -0.24
CA GLU A 370 -41.79 -1.22 -1.38
C GLU A 370 -41.21 -1.69 -2.71
N ILE A 371 -39.91 -2.05 -2.78
CA ILE A 371 -39.25 -2.49 -4.02
C ILE A 371 -39.28 -4.00 -4.06
N THR A 372 -39.85 -4.55 -5.13
CA THR A 372 -39.86 -5.98 -5.35
C THR A 372 -38.52 -6.44 -5.87
N ASP A 373 -37.84 -7.30 -5.08
CA ASP A 373 -36.61 -7.98 -5.47
C ASP A 373 -35.41 -7.03 -5.78
N PRO A 374 -35.06 -6.12 -4.84
CA PRO A 374 -34.00 -5.16 -5.03
C PRO A 374 -32.61 -5.81 -5.13
N VAL A 375 -31.66 -5.10 -5.72
CA VAL A 375 -30.24 -5.44 -5.69
C VAL A 375 -29.59 -4.68 -4.53
N ILE A 376 -29.26 -5.37 -3.48
CA ILE A 376 -28.59 -4.80 -2.31
C ILE A 376 -27.17 -5.34 -2.25
N LEU A 377 -26.19 -4.46 -2.29
CA LEU A 377 -24.79 -4.74 -2.09
C LEU A 377 -24.38 -4.19 -0.73
N VAL A 378 -23.80 -5.05 0.10
CA VAL A 378 -23.37 -4.65 1.43
C VAL A 378 -22.09 -3.84 1.27
N ASP A 379 -22.05 -2.68 1.90
CA ASP A 379 -20.94 -1.74 2.05
C ASP A 379 -20.47 -1.03 0.79
N CYS A 380 -20.09 -1.68 -0.30
CA CYS A 380 -19.56 -1.04 -1.51
C CYS A 380 -20.42 -1.35 -2.73
N ALA A 381 -21.03 -0.32 -3.33
CA ALA A 381 -21.95 -0.46 -4.45
C ALA A 381 -21.35 -0.08 -5.81
N ASP A 382 -20.64 1.02 -5.89
CA ASP A 382 -20.05 1.57 -7.10
C ASP A 382 -18.88 2.51 -6.78
N ILE A 383 -18.26 3.10 -7.79
CA ILE A 383 -17.12 3.99 -7.64
C ILE A 383 -17.41 5.20 -6.74
N ASN A 384 -18.62 5.73 -6.74
CA ASN A 384 -18.98 6.90 -5.92
C ASN A 384 -19.23 6.53 -4.47
N ASN A 385 -19.79 5.34 -4.23
CA ASN A 385 -20.24 4.88 -2.92
C ASN A 385 -19.29 3.85 -2.26
N SER A 386 -18.13 3.58 -2.86
CA SER A 386 -17.08 2.75 -2.27
C SER A 386 -16.13 3.58 -1.41
N ARG A 387 -15.37 2.91 -0.53
CA ARG A 387 -14.49 3.57 0.45
C ARG A 387 -13.00 3.29 0.25
N ASP A 388 -12.63 2.59 -0.83
CA ASP A 388 -11.29 2.08 -1.03
C ASP A 388 -10.31 3.14 -1.52
N ILE A 389 -9.06 2.99 -1.06
CA ILE A 389 -7.94 3.86 -1.36
C ILE A 389 -6.90 3.15 -2.23
N GLN A 390 -6.83 1.81 -2.15
CA GLN A 390 -5.90 1.03 -2.96
C GLN A 390 -6.00 1.46 -4.43
N PRO A 391 -4.89 1.65 -5.14
CA PRO A 391 -4.92 2.10 -6.53
C PRO A 391 -5.85 1.29 -7.42
N MET A 392 -6.59 2.00 -8.27
CA MET A 392 -7.62 1.44 -9.15
C MET A 392 -7.15 1.43 -10.59
N LYS A 393 -7.43 0.37 -11.31
CA LYS A 393 -7.24 0.32 -12.75
C LYS A 393 -8.34 1.12 -13.46
N GLY A 394 -7.95 2.14 -14.20
CA GLY A 394 -8.92 3.14 -14.67
C GLY A 394 -9.45 3.97 -13.49
N GLY A 395 -10.63 4.54 -13.59
CA GLY A 395 -11.23 5.30 -12.51
C GLY A 395 -10.29 6.34 -11.90
N TYR A 396 -10.17 6.34 -10.57
CA TYR A 396 -9.36 7.34 -9.86
C TYR A 396 -7.84 7.05 -9.84
N GLY A 397 -7.40 5.89 -10.37
CA GLY A 397 -5.99 5.53 -10.35
C GLY A 397 -5.40 5.46 -8.94
N ASP A 398 -4.32 6.18 -8.70
CA ASP A 398 -3.63 6.29 -7.40
C ASP A 398 -3.91 7.63 -6.68
N ASN A 399 -4.88 8.42 -7.14
CA ASN A 399 -5.15 9.76 -6.60
C ASN A 399 -5.48 9.75 -5.10
N TYR A 400 -6.25 8.75 -4.63
CA TYR A 400 -6.61 8.63 -3.21
C TYR A 400 -5.43 8.19 -2.34
N TYR A 401 -4.58 7.32 -2.86
CA TYR A 401 -3.35 6.94 -2.18
C TYR A 401 -2.44 8.16 -1.98
N MET A 402 -2.18 8.91 -3.04
CA MET A 402 -1.35 10.12 -2.97
C MET A 402 -1.96 11.19 -2.04
N GLN A 403 -3.28 11.37 -2.10
CA GLN A 403 -4.00 12.28 -1.20
C GLN A 403 -3.89 11.83 0.26
N MET A 404 -4.04 10.53 0.52
CA MET A 404 -3.87 9.96 1.87
C MET A 404 -2.46 10.22 2.41
N VAL A 405 -1.43 9.99 1.61
CA VAL A 405 -0.04 10.23 2.00
C VAL A 405 0.17 11.69 2.41
N GLU A 406 -0.34 12.65 1.63
CA GLU A 406 -0.22 14.09 1.96
C GLU A 406 -0.94 14.43 3.27
N TYR A 407 -2.18 13.97 3.47
CA TYR A 407 -2.92 14.25 4.70
C TYR A 407 -2.32 13.58 5.94
N ILE A 408 -1.78 12.37 5.82
CA ILE A 408 -1.05 11.72 6.93
C ILE A 408 0.13 12.59 7.35
N ARG A 409 0.86 13.14 6.38
CA ARG A 409 2.00 14.03 6.66
C ARG A 409 1.58 15.34 7.31
N GLN A 410 0.50 15.96 6.83
CA GLN A 410 -0.05 17.15 7.46
C GLN A 410 -0.49 16.89 8.91
N TYR A 411 -1.01 15.72 9.18
CA TYR A 411 -1.46 15.33 10.51
C TYR A 411 -0.32 14.97 11.46
N LYS A 412 0.63 14.14 11.01
CA LYS A 412 1.75 13.67 11.83
C LYS A 412 2.89 14.66 11.96
N GLY A 413 3.09 15.48 10.95
CA GLY A 413 4.16 16.45 10.93
C GLY A 413 3.68 17.81 10.48
N SER A 414 4.46 18.86 10.74
CA SER A 414 4.21 20.11 10.07
C SER A 414 4.46 19.87 8.58
N SER A 415 3.39 19.85 7.80
CA SER A 415 3.48 19.93 6.36
C SER A 415 4.33 21.13 6.00
N VAL A 416 5.37 20.86 5.27
CA VAL A 416 6.40 21.85 5.10
C VAL A 416 6.31 22.45 3.74
N THR A 417 5.27 23.18 3.50
CA THR A 417 5.18 24.07 2.35
C THR A 417 6.22 25.20 2.38
N ASN A 418 6.85 25.45 3.52
CA ASN A 418 7.76 26.59 3.68
C ASN A 418 9.12 26.26 4.24
N VAL A 419 9.42 25.05 4.55
CA VAL A 419 10.76 24.72 4.93
C VAL A 419 11.42 24.23 3.69
N ALA A 420 12.42 24.89 3.40
CA ALA A 420 13.46 24.33 2.61
C ALA A 420 13.72 22.95 3.18
N LEU A 421 13.12 22.04 2.59
CA LEU A 421 12.91 20.72 3.04
C LEU A 421 14.17 20.01 3.03
N ASN A 422 14.39 19.83 3.97
CA ASN A 422 15.31 19.50 4.83
C ASN A 422 15.76 18.13 4.85
N THR A 423 15.24 17.37 4.17
CA THR A 423 15.39 16.03 4.31
C THR A 423 16.18 15.42 3.22
N ALA A 424 16.54 16.18 2.29
CA ALA A 424 17.61 15.77 1.45
C ALA A 424 18.80 15.57 2.35
N VAL A 425 19.30 14.42 2.27
CA VAL A 425 20.56 14.12 2.88
C VAL A 425 21.56 15.16 2.45
N LYS A 426 22.11 15.91 3.39
CA LYS A 426 23.11 16.91 3.08
C LYS A 426 24.34 16.22 2.53
N VAL A 427 24.63 16.45 1.27
CA VAL A 427 25.85 16.00 0.65
C VAL A 427 26.69 17.23 0.33
N GLU A 428 27.85 17.35 0.95
CA GLU A 428 28.80 18.40 0.55
C GLU A 428 29.24 18.15 -0.90
N PRO A 429 29.42 19.19 -1.70
CA PRO A 429 29.89 19.07 -3.07
C PRO A 429 31.16 18.22 -3.15
N ILE A 430 31.12 17.16 -3.95
CA ILE A 430 32.23 16.22 -4.12
C ILE A 430 32.31 15.79 -5.57
N THR A 431 33.54 15.74 -6.10
CA THR A 431 33.80 15.18 -7.42
C THR A 431 33.99 13.68 -7.32
N ILE A 432 33.22 12.92 -8.08
CA ILE A 432 33.29 11.46 -8.17
C ILE A 432 33.97 11.08 -9.49
N ASP A 433 35.08 10.34 -9.41
CA ASP A 433 35.68 9.72 -10.59
C ASP A 433 34.99 8.36 -10.88
N ILE A 434 34.03 8.38 -11.78
CA ILE A 434 33.23 7.18 -12.13
C ILE A 434 34.04 6.05 -12.77
N GLN A 435 35.30 6.26 -13.11
CA GLN A 435 36.21 5.20 -13.59
C GLN A 435 37.04 4.61 -12.44
N ALA A 436 37.01 5.23 -11.27
CA ALA A 436 37.68 4.72 -10.08
C ALA A 436 36.78 3.75 -9.29
N SER A 437 37.34 3.23 -8.19
CA SER A 437 36.58 2.35 -7.28
C SER A 437 35.34 3.03 -6.72
N THR A 438 34.26 2.27 -6.58
CA THR A 438 33.01 2.70 -5.94
C THR A 438 33.17 2.98 -4.44
N GLU A 439 34.30 2.57 -3.82
CA GLU A 439 34.60 2.90 -2.41
C GLU A 439 34.58 4.40 -2.10
N GLN A 440 34.82 5.26 -3.10
CA GLN A 440 34.74 6.70 -2.94
C GLN A 440 33.35 7.17 -2.49
N TRP A 441 32.27 6.41 -2.81
CA TRP A 441 30.93 6.68 -2.38
C TRP A 441 30.72 6.53 -0.85
N ASN A 442 31.65 5.88 -0.15
CA ASN A 442 31.63 5.82 1.32
C ASN A 442 31.81 7.20 1.95
N SER A 443 32.41 8.16 1.24
CA SER A 443 32.55 9.56 1.69
C SER A 443 31.30 10.41 1.45
N VAL A 444 30.34 9.92 0.66
CA VAL A 444 29.04 10.56 0.47
C VAL A 444 28.13 10.19 1.62
N GLY A 445 27.80 11.18 2.47
CA GLY A 445 27.12 10.95 3.75
C GLY A 445 25.64 10.53 3.62
N GLY A 446 25.03 10.75 2.47
CA GLY A 446 23.64 10.44 2.22
C GLY A 446 23.41 9.18 1.41
N TYR A 447 22.35 8.47 1.73
CA TYR A 447 21.90 7.32 0.94
C TYR A 447 20.37 7.20 0.98
N TYR A 448 19.84 6.48 0.02
CA TYR A 448 18.44 6.12 -0.11
C TYR A 448 18.36 4.60 -0.18
N LEU A 449 17.33 4.04 0.42
CA LEU A 449 17.15 2.59 0.49
C LEU A 449 15.84 2.21 -0.16
N ASP A 450 15.82 1.04 -0.75
CA ASP A 450 14.64 0.42 -1.32
C ASP A 450 14.34 -0.91 -0.62
N TYR A 451 13.14 -1.41 -0.82
CA TYR A 451 12.73 -2.74 -0.41
C TYR A 451 13.54 -3.78 -1.20
N ILE A 452 14.03 -4.81 -0.52
CA ILE A 452 14.75 -5.89 -1.20
C ILE A 452 13.88 -7.14 -1.29
N TYR A 453 14.10 -7.93 -2.37
CA TYR A 453 13.31 -9.11 -2.71
C TYR A 453 11.85 -8.80 -3.05
N ASP A 454 11.59 -7.60 -3.56
CA ASP A 454 10.28 -7.20 -4.07
C ASP A 454 10.14 -7.45 -5.58
N THR A 455 11.20 -7.89 -6.25
CA THR A 455 11.25 -8.24 -7.67
C THR A 455 10.83 -9.69 -7.98
N GLU A 456 10.18 -10.36 -7.05
CA GLU A 456 9.71 -11.73 -7.23
C GLU A 456 8.62 -11.83 -8.30
N ASP A 457 8.67 -12.92 -9.08
CA ASP A 457 7.70 -13.19 -10.13
C ASP A 457 6.29 -13.36 -9.55
N ARG A 458 5.31 -12.71 -10.17
CA ARG A 458 3.90 -12.96 -9.87
C ARG A 458 3.37 -14.11 -10.71
N ARG A 459 2.72 -15.07 -10.07
CA ARG A 459 1.94 -16.11 -10.74
C ARG A 459 0.77 -16.52 -9.84
N ALA A 460 -0.34 -15.82 -9.97
CA ALA A 460 -1.52 -16.03 -9.13
C ALA A 460 -2.79 -16.14 -9.98
N VAL A 461 -3.74 -16.93 -9.50
CA VAL A 461 -5.08 -17.01 -10.10
C VAL A 461 -5.99 -16.11 -9.29
N GLY A 462 -6.74 -15.24 -9.97
CA GLY A 462 -7.76 -14.39 -9.36
C GLY A 462 -9.19 -14.84 -9.68
N TYR A 463 -10.13 -13.97 -9.37
CA TYR A 463 -11.56 -14.21 -9.62
C TYR A 463 -11.83 -14.53 -11.09
N GLY A 464 -12.81 -15.37 -11.34
CA GLY A 464 -13.14 -15.86 -12.69
C GLY A 464 -12.05 -16.72 -13.33
N GLY A 465 -11.06 -17.21 -12.56
CA GLY A 465 -9.96 -18.02 -13.06
C GLY A 465 -8.95 -17.25 -13.90
N ILE A 466 -8.91 -15.92 -13.78
CA ILE A 466 -7.94 -15.07 -14.48
C ILE A 466 -6.54 -15.35 -13.92
N LEU A 467 -5.60 -15.67 -14.79
CA LEU A 467 -4.20 -15.86 -14.42
C LEU A 467 -3.45 -14.52 -14.53
N TYR A 468 -2.94 -14.03 -13.41
CA TYR A 468 -2.05 -12.88 -13.33
C TYR A 468 -0.60 -13.35 -13.31
N THR A 469 0.23 -12.78 -14.18
CA THR A 469 1.66 -13.09 -14.26
C THR A 469 2.46 -11.81 -14.45
N ASP A 470 3.57 -11.72 -13.74
CA ASP A 470 4.64 -10.77 -13.99
C ASP A 470 5.97 -11.50 -13.82
N GLU A 471 6.84 -11.41 -14.82
CA GLU A 471 8.19 -12.00 -14.83
C GLU A 471 9.21 -10.91 -15.23
N THR A 472 8.88 -9.65 -14.93
CA THR A 472 9.69 -8.49 -15.35
C THR A 472 10.72 -8.08 -14.29
N GLY A 473 10.57 -8.54 -13.06
CA GLY A 473 11.49 -8.28 -11.95
C GLY A 473 12.92 -8.75 -12.24
N ARG A 474 13.89 -7.86 -12.02
CA ARG A 474 15.34 -8.12 -12.08
C ARG A 474 16.08 -6.95 -11.43
N ASN A 475 17.39 -7.03 -11.30
CA ASN A 475 18.21 -5.95 -10.74
C ASN A 475 17.61 -5.32 -9.46
N ASP A 476 17.17 -6.18 -8.55
CA ASP A 476 16.61 -5.83 -7.24
C ASP A 476 17.43 -4.70 -6.59
N ILE A 477 16.90 -3.47 -6.61
CA ILE A 477 17.58 -2.25 -6.19
C ILE A 477 17.63 -2.26 -4.65
N TYR A 478 18.78 -1.91 -4.12
CA TYR A 478 18.97 -1.91 -2.68
C TYR A 478 19.30 -0.53 -2.14
N LYS A 479 20.31 0.12 -2.70
CA LYS A 479 20.87 1.34 -2.16
C LYS A 479 21.26 2.32 -3.24
N MET A 480 20.92 3.57 -3.01
CA MET A 480 21.23 4.64 -3.94
C MET A 480 21.91 5.80 -3.22
N LYS A 481 22.75 6.54 -3.95
CA LYS A 481 23.38 7.78 -3.50
C LYS A 481 23.39 8.80 -4.63
N VAL A 482 23.29 10.06 -4.25
CA VAL A 482 23.40 11.20 -5.18
C VAL A 482 24.37 12.21 -4.61
N ALA A 483 25.21 12.78 -5.46
CA ALA A 483 26.14 13.83 -5.14
C ALA A 483 26.29 14.79 -6.32
N ASN A 484 26.89 15.94 -6.14
CA ASN A 484 27.24 16.85 -7.23
C ASN A 484 28.53 17.61 -6.94
N ASP A 485 29.15 18.07 -8.01
CA ASP A 485 30.16 19.13 -7.97
C ASP A 485 29.71 20.34 -8.79
N SER A 486 30.65 21.19 -9.19
CA SER A 486 30.36 22.37 -10.00
C SER A 486 29.95 22.06 -11.45
N GLN A 487 30.10 20.87 -11.93
CA GLN A 487 29.89 20.50 -13.33
C GLN A 487 28.90 19.34 -13.52
N ASN A 488 28.88 18.39 -12.60
CA ASN A 488 28.14 17.16 -12.77
C ASN A 488 27.24 16.86 -11.56
N LEU A 489 26.10 16.23 -11.84
CA LEU A 489 25.35 15.40 -10.93
C LEU A 489 25.91 13.98 -11.04
N TYR A 490 26.19 13.37 -9.91
CA TYR A 490 26.62 11.98 -9.79
C TYR A 490 25.52 11.15 -9.13
N ALA A 491 25.31 9.95 -9.63
CA ALA A 491 24.38 9.00 -9.04
C ALA A 491 25.01 7.61 -8.95
N TYR A 492 24.70 6.93 -7.89
CA TYR A 492 25.13 5.57 -7.60
C TYR A 492 23.92 4.74 -7.24
N VAL A 493 23.89 3.53 -7.75
CA VAL A 493 22.90 2.51 -7.39
C VAL A 493 23.57 1.16 -7.21
N GLN A 494 23.18 0.48 -6.17
CA GLN A 494 23.60 -0.88 -5.83
C GLN A 494 22.39 -1.78 -5.84
N THR A 495 22.53 -2.95 -6.49
CA THR A 495 21.50 -3.99 -6.55
C THR A 495 21.91 -5.20 -5.71
N MET A 496 20.95 -6.07 -5.37
CA MET A 496 21.22 -7.30 -4.62
C MET A 496 22.06 -8.31 -5.40
N GLY A 497 21.87 -8.39 -6.70
CA GLY A 497 22.63 -9.26 -7.61
C GLY A 497 23.48 -8.47 -8.58
N THR A 498 24.29 -9.16 -9.37
CA THR A 498 25.06 -8.54 -10.47
C THR A 498 24.10 -7.87 -11.46
N ILE A 499 24.35 -6.60 -11.77
CA ILE A 499 23.51 -5.81 -12.68
C ILE A 499 23.44 -6.50 -14.05
N GLN A 500 22.23 -6.82 -14.44
CA GLN A 500 21.91 -7.29 -15.77
C GLN A 500 21.80 -6.09 -16.70
N GLY A 501 22.47 -6.18 -17.85
CA GLY A 501 22.45 -5.11 -18.84
C GLY A 501 21.09 -4.94 -19.52
N THR A 502 21.09 -4.20 -20.63
CA THR A 502 19.89 -3.96 -21.44
C THR A 502 19.25 -5.28 -21.86
N LYS A 503 17.97 -5.42 -21.57
CA LYS A 503 17.13 -6.53 -22.00
C LYS A 503 15.89 -5.96 -22.67
N ASP A 504 15.61 -6.41 -23.90
CA ASP A 504 14.43 -5.99 -24.69
C ASP A 504 14.22 -4.46 -24.81
N GLY A 505 15.33 -3.70 -24.79
CA GLY A 505 15.30 -2.24 -24.88
C GLY A 505 15.11 -1.51 -23.54
N HIS A 506 15.14 -2.22 -22.41
CA HIS A 506 14.98 -1.65 -21.07
C HIS A 506 16.27 -1.80 -20.26
N CYS A 507 16.58 -0.78 -19.47
CA CYS A 507 17.78 -0.71 -18.62
C CYS A 507 17.39 -0.32 -17.20
N LEU A 508 18.38 -0.37 -16.30
CA LEU A 508 18.32 0.31 -15.01
C LEU A 508 18.44 1.82 -15.25
N SER A 509 17.35 2.54 -15.04
CA SER A 509 17.15 3.94 -15.45
C SER A 509 17.05 4.86 -14.25
N MET A 510 17.42 6.12 -14.43
CA MET A 510 17.16 7.18 -13.45
C MET A 510 16.22 8.23 -14.05
N PHE A 511 15.01 8.32 -13.54
CA PHE A 511 14.04 9.38 -13.85
C PHE A 511 14.30 10.59 -12.95
N ILE A 512 14.26 11.79 -13.52
CA ILE A 512 14.57 13.02 -12.82
C ILE A 512 13.46 14.05 -13.07
N SER A 513 13.04 14.71 -12.00
CA SER A 513 12.27 15.96 -12.04
C SER A 513 13.17 17.09 -11.56
N THR A 514 13.46 18.04 -12.45
CA THR A 514 14.30 19.21 -12.09
C THR A 514 13.49 20.33 -11.47
N GLY A 515 12.17 20.30 -11.56
CA GLY A 515 11.29 21.38 -11.11
C GLY A 515 11.45 22.69 -11.91
N ILE A 516 12.14 22.67 -13.05
CA ILE A 516 12.34 23.87 -13.89
C ILE A 516 11.02 24.23 -14.57
N GLU A 517 10.50 25.41 -14.23
CA GLU A 517 9.26 25.92 -14.82
C GLU A 517 9.35 26.01 -16.34
N GLY A 518 8.30 25.54 -17.03
CA GLY A 518 8.19 25.54 -18.49
C GLY A 518 8.82 24.34 -19.18
N ASN A 519 9.51 23.44 -18.47
CA ASN A 519 9.88 22.14 -19.04
C ASN A 519 8.62 21.30 -19.28
N ALA A 520 8.58 20.62 -20.43
CA ALA A 520 7.60 19.55 -20.62
C ALA A 520 7.95 18.38 -19.68
N THR A 521 6.93 17.77 -19.08
CA THR A 521 7.09 16.65 -18.17
C THR A 521 6.23 15.45 -18.58
N TRP A 522 6.64 14.27 -18.17
CA TRP A 522 5.82 13.08 -18.13
C TRP A 522 5.62 12.70 -16.65
N CYS A 523 4.42 12.89 -16.14
CA CYS A 523 4.09 12.62 -14.73
C CYS A 523 5.09 13.26 -13.73
N GLY A 524 5.53 14.48 -14.02
CA GLY A 524 6.50 15.23 -13.22
C GLY A 524 7.95 15.10 -13.67
N TYR A 525 8.33 14.07 -14.41
CA TYR A 525 9.71 13.87 -14.88
C TYR A 525 9.99 14.62 -16.18
N ASP A 526 11.05 15.40 -16.22
CA ASP A 526 11.51 16.12 -17.39
C ASP A 526 12.77 15.51 -18.03
N TYR A 527 13.51 14.67 -17.30
CA TYR A 527 14.65 13.91 -17.82
C TYR A 527 14.61 12.45 -17.39
N VAL A 528 15.23 11.58 -18.23
CA VAL A 528 15.53 10.18 -17.89
C VAL A 528 16.89 9.81 -18.42
N ILE A 529 17.63 9.01 -17.64
CA ILE A 529 18.96 8.53 -18.00
C ILE A 529 18.86 7.00 -18.09
N GLY A 530 19.28 6.45 -19.22
CA GLY A 530 19.39 5.01 -19.39
C GLY A 530 18.07 4.30 -19.72
N ARG A 531 17.02 5.00 -20.16
CA ARG A 531 15.70 4.39 -20.42
C ARG A 531 15.76 3.22 -21.42
N THR A 532 16.31 3.44 -22.58
CA THR A 532 16.41 2.44 -23.66
C THR A 532 17.84 1.97 -23.89
N GLN A 533 18.81 2.75 -23.51
CA GLN A 533 20.23 2.44 -23.61
C GLN A 533 20.98 3.12 -22.48
N MET A 534 21.79 2.36 -21.77
CA MET A 534 22.59 2.86 -20.65
C MET A 534 23.37 4.12 -21.03
N GLY A 535 23.33 5.13 -20.17
CA GLY A 535 24.04 6.41 -20.35
C GLY A 535 23.40 7.41 -21.32
N ILE A 536 22.36 7.07 -22.07
CA ILE A 536 21.63 8.06 -22.88
C ILE A 536 20.81 8.96 -21.94
N ILE A 537 20.94 10.29 -22.12
CA ILE A 537 20.11 11.28 -21.46
C ILE A 537 19.02 11.71 -22.44
N GLU A 538 17.77 11.53 -22.04
CA GLU A 538 16.61 11.98 -22.79
C GLU A 538 15.88 13.07 -22.00
N LYS A 539 15.34 14.06 -22.72
CA LYS A 539 14.47 15.10 -22.17
C LYS A 539 13.06 14.93 -22.67
N ARG A 540 12.07 15.16 -21.82
CA ARG A 540 10.66 15.14 -22.24
C ARG A 540 10.36 16.37 -23.10
N THR A 541 9.67 16.15 -24.21
CA THR A 541 9.14 17.17 -25.12
C THR A 541 7.67 16.91 -25.36
N ALA A 542 7.00 17.80 -26.09
CA ALA A 542 5.61 17.56 -26.51
C ALA A 542 5.45 16.31 -27.41
N ASN A 543 6.53 15.87 -28.05
CA ASN A 543 6.54 14.72 -28.95
C ASN A 543 7.04 13.41 -28.30
N GLY A 544 7.34 13.42 -27.03
CA GLY A 544 7.88 12.27 -26.31
C GLY A 544 9.29 12.52 -25.76
N TRP A 545 10.02 11.44 -25.50
CA TRP A 545 11.39 11.49 -25.01
C TRP A 545 12.39 11.69 -26.16
N GLU A 546 13.23 12.71 -26.07
CA GLU A 546 14.24 13.04 -27.08
C GLU A 546 15.65 13.04 -26.48
N LYS A 547 16.57 12.38 -27.15
CA LYS A 547 17.98 12.36 -26.73
C LYS A 547 18.58 13.77 -26.75
N VAL A 548 19.12 14.20 -25.61
CA VAL A 548 19.77 15.50 -25.45
C VAL A 548 21.26 15.41 -25.07
N GLY A 549 21.72 14.22 -24.67
CA GLY A 549 23.10 14.04 -24.26
C GLY A 549 23.46 12.61 -23.92
N THR A 550 24.62 12.45 -23.31
CA THR A 550 25.11 11.19 -22.76
C THR A 550 25.72 11.44 -21.38
N ALA A 551 25.40 10.59 -20.42
CA ALA A 551 26.07 10.46 -19.16
C ALA A 551 27.24 9.49 -19.30
N ALA A 552 28.37 9.79 -18.72
CA ALA A 552 29.38 8.77 -18.51
C ALA A 552 28.91 7.81 -17.41
N TYR A 553 29.24 6.52 -17.55
CA TYR A 553 28.84 5.53 -16.54
C TYR A 553 29.88 4.42 -16.38
N SER A 554 29.81 3.72 -15.27
CA SER A 554 30.59 2.51 -14.99
C SER A 554 29.72 1.51 -14.25
N ILE A 555 29.82 0.25 -14.64
CA ILE A 555 29.17 -0.89 -13.97
C ILE A 555 30.25 -1.84 -13.48
N VAL A 556 30.25 -2.14 -12.21
CA VAL A 556 31.14 -3.12 -11.57
C VAL A 556 30.31 -4.06 -10.72
N ASN A 557 30.12 -5.28 -11.16
CA ASN A 557 29.28 -6.29 -10.50
C ASN A 557 27.84 -5.79 -10.29
N ASN A 558 27.48 -5.49 -9.06
CA ASN A 558 26.15 -5.03 -8.63
C ASN A 558 26.09 -3.51 -8.35
N GLU A 559 27.05 -2.77 -8.88
CA GLU A 559 27.15 -1.33 -8.65
C GLU A 559 27.22 -0.59 -9.98
N LEU A 560 26.37 0.43 -10.12
CA LEU A 560 26.33 1.36 -11.25
C LEU A 560 26.59 2.76 -10.74
N GLN A 561 27.42 3.51 -11.43
CA GLN A 561 27.60 4.94 -11.18
C GLN A 561 27.50 5.75 -12.48
N PHE A 562 26.90 6.94 -12.38
CA PHE A 562 26.73 7.89 -13.47
C PHE A 562 27.42 9.22 -13.14
N ALA A 563 27.88 9.91 -14.20
CA ALA A 563 28.18 11.34 -14.15
C ALA A 563 27.38 12.05 -15.26
N VAL A 564 26.51 12.94 -14.85
CA VAL A 564 25.56 13.66 -15.70
C VAL A 564 25.90 15.15 -15.70
N PRO A 565 26.25 15.78 -16.85
CA PRO A 565 26.54 17.21 -16.85
C PRO A 565 25.32 18.04 -16.40
N LEU A 566 25.48 18.89 -15.39
CA LEU A 566 24.42 19.77 -14.89
C LEU A 566 23.85 20.66 -16.00
N SER A 567 24.71 21.10 -16.92
CA SER A 567 24.29 21.92 -18.07
C SER A 567 23.33 21.19 -19.02
N THR A 568 23.43 19.85 -19.12
CA THR A 568 22.48 19.05 -19.91
C THR A 568 21.10 19.00 -19.25
N LEU A 569 21.06 19.00 -17.93
CA LEU A 569 19.83 19.04 -17.14
C LEU A 569 19.26 20.46 -16.97
N GLY A 570 19.97 21.49 -17.45
CA GLY A 570 19.60 22.89 -17.24
C GLY A 570 19.77 23.37 -15.81
N LEU A 571 20.54 22.63 -14.99
CA LEU A 571 20.76 22.93 -13.58
C LEU A 571 21.98 23.83 -13.37
N SER A 572 21.92 24.67 -12.32
CA SER A 572 23.02 25.50 -11.86
C SER A 572 23.82 24.77 -10.78
N SER A 573 25.14 24.96 -10.78
CA SER A 573 25.99 24.41 -9.72
C SER A 573 25.83 25.11 -8.36
N ALA A 574 25.16 26.27 -8.32
CA ALA A 574 24.96 27.01 -7.07
C ALA A 574 23.99 26.27 -6.13
N GLU A 575 23.00 25.67 -6.70
CA GLU A 575 22.03 24.83 -5.97
C GLU A 575 21.45 23.77 -6.91
N VAL A 576 21.62 22.49 -6.56
CA VAL A 576 20.99 21.38 -7.25
C VAL A 576 19.86 20.88 -6.37
N SER A 577 18.64 20.93 -6.91
CA SER A 577 17.44 20.37 -6.28
C SER A 577 16.70 19.54 -7.31
N ILE A 578 16.49 18.28 -7.03
CA ILE A 578 15.78 17.34 -7.91
C ILE A 578 14.93 16.39 -7.10
N GLN A 579 13.84 15.91 -7.71
CA GLN A 579 13.24 14.64 -7.33
C GLN A 579 13.75 13.57 -8.31
N PHE A 580 13.92 12.35 -7.83
CA PHE A 580 14.40 11.26 -8.67
C PHE A 580 13.85 9.91 -8.26
N LYS A 581 13.88 9.00 -9.20
CA LYS A 581 13.53 7.59 -9.05
C LYS A 581 14.50 6.75 -9.86
N PHE A 582 14.93 5.61 -9.31
CA PHE A 582 15.49 4.56 -10.12
C PHE A 582 14.40 3.55 -10.51
N ALA A 583 14.49 3.01 -11.71
CA ALA A 583 13.62 1.92 -12.14
C ALA A 583 14.37 0.98 -13.08
N ASP A 584 14.29 -0.30 -12.83
CA ASP A 584 14.81 -1.31 -13.72
C ASP A 584 13.67 -1.97 -14.49
N ASN A 585 13.93 -2.24 -15.77
CA ASN A 585 13.03 -2.98 -16.63
C ASN A 585 11.59 -2.39 -16.70
N TYR A 586 11.48 -1.07 -16.63
CA TYR A 586 10.22 -0.35 -16.80
C TYR A 586 9.59 -0.67 -18.16
N GLN A 587 8.36 -1.17 -18.18
CA GLN A 587 7.70 -1.70 -19.37
C GLN A 587 6.69 -0.75 -20.03
N GLY A 588 6.23 0.26 -19.32
CA GLY A 588 5.16 1.15 -19.78
C GLY A 588 5.67 2.50 -20.26
N GLU A 589 5.97 2.68 -21.56
CA GLU A 589 6.58 3.90 -22.09
C GLU A 589 5.84 5.22 -21.77
N ASP A 590 4.54 5.18 -21.56
CA ASP A 590 3.70 6.33 -21.19
C ASP A 590 2.69 6.00 -20.05
N ASP A 591 2.90 4.91 -19.31
CA ASP A 591 2.04 4.49 -18.21
C ASP A 591 2.80 4.52 -16.87
N ILE A 592 2.48 5.51 -16.04
CA ILE A 592 3.07 5.68 -14.72
C ILE A 592 2.81 4.47 -13.79
N TYR A 593 1.72 3.75 -14.00
CA TYR A 593 1.39 2.55 -13.21
C TYR A 593 2.34 1.39 -13.43
N SER A 594 3.18 1.46 -14.47
CA SER A 594 4.27 0.51 -14.64
C SER A 594 5.25 0.49 -13.46
N PHE A 595 5.38 1.60 -12.72
CA PHE A 595 6.16 1.63 -11.47
C PHE A 595 5.51 0.87 -10.30
N TYR A 596 4.26 0.44 -10.44
CA TYR A 596 3.57 -0.43 -9.50
C TYR A 596 3.53 -1.89 -9.97
N LEU A 597 3.64 -2.12 -11.28
CA LEU A 597 3.26 -3.39 -11.89
C LEU A 597 4.44 -4.15 -12.51
N ASN A 598 5.54 -3.48 -12.83
CA ASN A 598 6.62 -4.09 -13.62
C ASN A 598 8.00 -3.74 -13.09
N GLY A 599 8.95 -4.67 -13.31
CA GLY A 599 10.34 -4.46 -13.01
C GLY A 599 10.62 -4.22 -11.54
N ASP A 600 11.43 -3.21 -11.29
CA ASP A 600 11.75 -2.69 -9.97
C ASP A 600 11.70 -1.16 -9.99
N ALA A 601 11.20 -0.51 -8.95
CA ALA A 601 11.07 0.94 -8.86
C ALA A 601 11.38 1.46 -7.46
N ALA A 602 12.45 2.20 -7.33
CA ALA A 602 12.97 2.77 -6.11
C ALA A 602 12.83 4.31 -6.07
N PRO A 603 11.92 4.89 -5.27
CA PRO A 603 10.95 4.23 -4.39
C PRO A 603 9.79 3.61 -5.19
N TYR A 604 9.06 2.70 -4.54
CA TYR A 604 7.92 2.01 -5.14
C TYR A 604 6.79 2.98 -5.57
N GLY A 605 6.16 2.68 -6.71
CA GLY A 605 5.01 3.44 -7.22
C GLY A 605 5.35 4.86 -7.67
N ARG A 606 4.48 5.84 -7.38
CA ARG A 606 4.59 7.22 -7.89
C ARG A 606 5.50 8.13 -7.07
N LEU A 607 5.81 7.78 -5.84
CA LEU A 607 6.64 8.62 -4.97
C LEU A 607 8.09 8.71 -5.49
N ASN A 608 8.81 9.76 -5.12
CA ASN A 608 10.18 10.04 -5.53
C ASN A 608 11.06 10.36 -4.33
N TYR A 609 12.33 10.02 -4.41
CA TYR A 609 13.35 10.59 -3.52
C TYR A 609 13.66 12.04 -3.90
N VAL A 610 14.14 12.78 -2.91
CA VAL A 610 14.56 14.18 -3.10
C VAL A 610 16.04 14.33 -2.80
N TYR A 611 16.74 15.05 -3.66
CA TYR A 611 18.12 15.48 -3.45
C TYR A 611 18.23 16.99 -3.54
N LYS A 612 18.92 17.61 -2.56
CA LYS A 612 19.29 19.02 -2.55
C LYS A 612 20.74 19.21 -2.14
N SER A 613 21.54 19.90 -2.96
CA SER A 613 22.96 20.12 -2.69
C SER A 613 23.22 21.12 -1.55
N SER A 614 22.35 22.08 -1.34
CA SER A 614 22.48 23.06 -0.23
C SER A 614 22.23 22.39 1.12
N GLY A 615 21.76 21.18 1.09
CA GLY A 615 21.38 20.41 2.25
C GLY A 615 20.34 21.13 3.08
N ILE A 616 19.86 20.44 4.07
CA ILE A 616 18.99 21.05 4.97
C ILE A 616 19.54 20.95 6.37
N HIS A 617 19.57 22.09 6.91
CA HIS A 617 19.92 22.27 8.29
C HIS A 617 18.67 21.98 9.12
N ASN A 618 18.74 21.04 10.05
CA ASN A 618 17.68 20.60 10.96
C ASN A 618 16.76 19.48 10.44
N VAL A 619 17.35 18.47 9.81
CA VAL A 619 16.73 17.15 9.96
C VAL A 619 16.83 16.80 11.45
N PRO A 620 15.74 16.52 12.16
CA PRO A 620 15.87 15.77 13.40
C PRO A 620 16.79 14.58 13.05
N GLU A 621 17.84 14.36 13.84
CA GLU A 621 18.51 13.07 13.76
C GLU A 621 17.37 12.08 13.95
N PHE A 622 16.97 11.39 12.88
CA PHE A 622 16.16 10.20 13.03
C PHE A 622 16.99 9.35 13.97
N GLU A 623 16.53 9.20 15.20
CA GLU A 623 17.16 8.28 16.12
C GLU A 623 17.14 6.93 15.44
N ALA A 624 18.27 6.57 14.86
CA ALA A 624 18.45 5.30 14.26
C ALA A 624 18.06 4.26 15.32
N ASN A 625 16.97 3.56 15.03
CA ASN A 625 16.51 2.43 15.82
C ASN A 625 16.30 2.70 17.32
N LYS A 626 15.13 3.14 17.70
CA LYS A 626 14.58 2.62 18.93
C LYS A 626 14.38 1.12 18.67
N THR A 627 15.34 0.32 19.12
CA THR A 627 15.08 -1.11 19.32
C THR A 627 13.73 -1.19 20.01
N PRO A 628 12.70 -1.86 19.45
CA PRO A 628 11.42 -1.99 20.14
C PRO A 628 11.74 -2.46 21.56
N ALA A 629 11.21 -1.77 22.56
CA ALA A 629 11.38 -2.22 23.93
C ALA A 629 11.00 -3.70 23.95
N GLU A 630 11.90 -4.57 24.38
CA GLU A 630 11.57 -5.99 24.49
C GLU A 630 10.26 -6.07 25.29
N PRO A 631 9.24 -6.76 24.79
CA PRO A 631 7.99 -6.88 25.52
C PRO A 631 8.30 -7.56 26.84
N ASP A 632 8.10 -6.83 27.93
CA ASP A 632 8.24 -7.38 29.28
C ASP A 632 7.33 -8.61 29.38
N GLY A 633 7.92 -9.78 29.46
CA GLY A 633 7.24 -11.03 29.75
C GLY A 633 7.19 -12.08 28.65
N VAL A 634 7.80 -11.90 27.48
CA VAL A 634 7.95 -12.99 26.51
C VAL A 634 9.26 -13.74 26.81
N VAL A 635 9.12 -14.88 27.43
CA VAL A 635 10.23 -15.81 27.70
C VAL A 635 10.78 -16.31 26.36
N GLY A 636 11.99 -15.92 26.04
CA GLY A 636 12.84 -16.65 25.11
C GLY A 636 12.86 -16.20 23.66
N TRP A 637 13.35 -15.00 23.39
CA TRP A 637 13.99 -14.72 22.11
C TRP A 637 15.38 -15.38 22.10
N VAL A 638 15.47 -16.53 21.47
CA VAL A 638 16.76 -17.08 21.07
C VAL A 638 17.15 -16.35 19.79
N LYS A 639 18.13 -15.45 19.88
CA LYS A 639 18.81 -14.96 18.67
C LYS A 639 19.26 -16.20 17.90
N GLY A 640 18.68 -16.40 16.69
CA GLY A 640 19.16 -17.45 15.81
C GLY A 640 20.64 -17.27 15.56
N GLN A 641 21.40 -18.30 15.93
CA GLN A 641 22.81 -18.45 15.60
C GLN A 641 22.98 -18.75 14.14
#